data_bdc8321483f108fdcea42887658e0558
#
_entry.id   bdc8321483f108fdcea42887658e0558
#
_cell.length_a   1.000
_cell.length_b   1.000
_cell.length_c   1.000
_cell.angle_alpha   90.00
_cell.angle_beta   90.00
_cell.angle_gamma   90.00
#
_symmetry.space_group_name_H-M   'P 1'
#
loop_
_entity.id
_entity.type
_entity.pdbx_description
1 polymer ?
#
loop_
_entity_poly.entity_id
_entity_poly.type
_entity_poly.pdbx_seq_one_letter_code
_entity_poly.pdbx_strand_id
1 'polypeptide(L)'
;QRRYIESLSPYARQFLGQMDRPDVDEITGLSPAIAIDQRALSHNPRSTVGTLTEIYDYLRVLYARLGEVYCPIDGARIHKLSPEEMVNIIIEKAKELKEPTVTILSPAVRGRKGEYYQLLYDVLALGFGEARIDGEMKNLHEKIILSRYKAHTIEIVIDRVMIKDQARLFEAVESALRQSKGLVTAVFKEKEKEPAEIMLSANWTCPKDNFAFPEIEPRLFSFNSPYGACPACNGLGKTDLFLDTICPDCHGKRLKPEALSVRIKASPSLGGQGKNIQELTAMSIENAYEFFVEYEDKMHDRDKKIASNVVKEITDRLIFLLEVGLDYLTMDREAETLSGGEAQRIRLASQIGSKLSGTLYVLDEPTIGLHERDTDRLIKTLKSLKGLGNTVIVVEHDEETIFASDFLVDLGPEAGKHGGEVVAIGETEKLLNTRLSKANKSATLEYLSGKRKIEMPQRRKKTTETIRIIGATANNLKNLNAEFPLRKFVCITGVSGSGKSTLLHDVLYKNLNRIKSRININGPLGNASKVLGAEYIDKIVMVDQSPIGRSPRSNPATYTGIFTHIRDFYASLPEAKERGYSHSRFSFNVSGGRCEACQGAGFNVIEMHFLPAVTVECDVCRGRRFNRETLEVKHKKKNISEVLKMPVAEAKEFFDGIYMITDKLKVLEEVGLGYLELGQSATTL
;
A
#
# COMPACT_ATOMS: atom_id res chain seq x y z
N GLN A 1 6.12 3.22 24.75
CA GLN A 1 5.24 2.06 24.43
C GLN A 1 4.81 1.30 25.68
N ARG A 2 5.74 0.87 26.54
CA ARG A 2 5.40 0.08 27.75
C ARG A 2 4.38 0.79 28.65
N ARG A 3 4.57 2.07 29.01
CA ARG A 3 3.61 2.86 29.82
C ARG A 3 2.24 2.96 29.14
N TYR A 4 2.21 3.09 27.83
CA TYR A 4 0.97 3.09 27.06
C TYR A 4 0.25 1.74 27.15
N ILE A 5 0.99 0.62 26.99
CA ILE A 5 0.44 -0.74 27.15
C ILE A 5 -0.05 -0.97 28.57
N GLU A 6 0.68 -0.49 29.59
CA GLU A 6 0.30 -0.59 31.00
C GLU A 6 -0.96 0.22 31.33
N SER A 7 -1.28 1.26 30.55
CA SER A 7 -2.52 2.06 30.68
C SER A 7 -3.76 1.41 30.05
N LEU A 8 -3.58 0.36 29.25
CA LEU A 8 -4.69 -0.36 28.61
C LEU A 8 -5.43 -1.25 29.59
N SER A 9 -6.65 -1.66 29.23
CA SER A 9 -7.45 -2.59 30.04
C SER A 9 -6.71 -3.93 30.27
N PRO A 10 -6.96 -4.65 31.37
CA PRO A 10 -6.36 -5.96 31.65
C PRO A 10 -6.54 -6.95 30.49
N TYR A 11 -7.71 -6.91 29.83
CA TYR A 11 -8.00 -7.72 28.65
C TYR A 11 -7.08 -7.41 27.46
N ALA A 12 -6.91 -6.13 27.12
CA ALA A 12 -6.00 -5.72 26.05
C ALA A 12 -4.53 -6.06 26.38
N ARG A 13 -4.13 -5.97 27.65
CA ARG A 13 -2.78 -6.34 28.11
C ARG A 13 -2.46 -7.82 27.95
N GLN A 14 -3.44 -8.71 28.11
CA GLN A 14 -3.25 -10.16 27.89
C GLN A 14 -2.84 -10.49 26.45
N PHE A 15 -3.29 -9.70 25.47
CA PHE A 15 -2.94 -9.90 24.06
C PHE A 15 -1.63 -9.24 23.64
N LEU A 16 -1.16 -8.24 24.39
CA LEU A 16 0.04 -7.47 24.03
C LEU A 16 1.35 -8.03 24.60
N GLY A 17 1.26 -9.01 25.49
CA GLY A 17 2.42 -9.56 26.20
C GLY A 17 3.07 -8.55 27.17
N GLN A 18 3.98 -9.02 28.02
CA GLN A 18 4.84 -8.13 28.80
C GLN A 18 6.04 -7.73 27.92
N MET A 19 6.17 -6.44 27.65
CA MET A 19 7.41 -5.93 27.08
C MET A 19 8.51 -5.97 28.12
N ASP A 20 9.67 -6.48 27.74
CA ASP A 20 10.86 -6.50 28.59
C ASP A 20 11.17 -5.10 29.12
N ARG A 21 11.70 -5.04 30.32
CA ARG A 21 12.22 -3.78 30.85
C ARG A 21 13.46 -3.40 30.08
N PRO A 22 13.58 -2.14 29.61
CA PRO A 22 14.84 -1.69 29.06
C PRO A 22 15.93 -1.78 30.16
N ASP A 23 17.12 -2.15 29.75
CA ASP A 23 18.30 -2.22 30.62
C ASP A 23 18.84 -0.80 30.89
N VAL A 24 18.13 -0.08 31.74
CA VAL A 24 18.44 1.30 32.14
C VAL A 24 18.07 1.48 33.62
N ASP A 25 18.82 2.33 34.31
CA ASP A 25 18.60 2.63 35.71
C ASP A 25 17.32 3.45 35.90
N GLU A 26 17.13 4.51 35.14
CA GLU A 26 15.98 5.40 35.21
C GLU A 26 15.69 6.09 33.88
N ILE A 27 14.42 6.29 33.56
CA ILE A 27 13.94 7.16 32.48
C ILE A 27 12.85 8.07 33.02
N THR A 28 13.09 9.39 33.02
CA THR A 28 12.15 10.41 33.47
C THR A 28 11.75 11.36 32.34
N GLY A 29 10.67 12.11 32.52
CA GLY A 29 10.25 13.17 31.58
C GLY A 29 9.71 12.67 30.25
N LEU A 30 9.33 11.39 30.11
CA LEU A 30 8.82 10.85 28.83
C LEU A 30 7.44 11.43 28.48
N SER A 31 7.39 12.14 27.37
CA SER A 31 6.15 12.42 26.64
C SER A 31 5.65 11.18 25.89
N PRO A 32 4.38 11.12 25.42
CA PRO A 32 3.95 10.12 24.46
C PRO A 32 4.93 10.05 23.28
N ALA A 33 5.45 8.87 22.97
CA ALA A 33 6.50 8.72 21.96
C ALA A 33 5.98 7.97 20.72
N ILE A 34 6.29 8.50 19.55
CA ILE A 34 6.03 7.91 18.24
C ILE A 34 7.37 7.61 17.57
N ALA A 35 7.65 6.33 17.33
CA ALA A 35 8.83 5.91 16.60
C ALA A 35 8.47 5.65 15.12
N ILE A 36 9.26 6.22 14.21
CA ILE A 36 9.11 6.05 12.77
C ILE A 36 10.41 5.43 12.25
N ASP A 37 10.40 4.11 12.16
CA ASP A 37 11.53 3.30 11.68
C ASP A 37 11.45 3.03 10.16
N GLN A 38 12.54 2.51 9.60
CA GLN A 38 12.65 2.17 8.17
C GLN A 38 12.04 0.81 7.80
N ARG A 39 11.50 0.06 8.77
CA ARG A 39 10.99 -1.28 8.48
C ARG A 39 9.89 -1.21 7.43
N ALA A 40 9.92 -2.17 6.52
CA ALA A 40 8.92 -2.29 5.46
C ALA A 40 7.51 -2.18 6.03
N LEU A 41 6.67 -1.39 5.35
CA LEU A 41 5.24 -1.39 5.58
C LEU A 41 4.70 -2.82 5.41
N SER A 42 3.67 -3.15 6.15
CA SER A 42 2.97 -4.43 6.12
C SER A 42 3.08 -5.16 4.78
N HIS A 43 3.46 -6.44 4.78
CA HIS A 43 3.42 -7.33 3.61
C HIS A 43 1.99 -7.67 3.15
N ASN A 44 1.02 -6.84 3.47
CA ASN A 44 -0.35 -7.03 3.03
C ASN A 44 -0.50 -6.47 1.60
N PRO A 45 -0.74 -7.33 0.58
CA PRO A 45 -0.86 -6.91 -0.82
C PRO A 45 -2.07 -6.00 -1.09
N ARG A 46 -2.95 -5.84 -0.10
CA ARG A 46 -4.10 -4.92 -0.17
C ARG A 46 -3.78 -3.51 0.31
N SER A 47 -2.63 -3.29 0.97
CA SER A 47 -2.26 -1.96 1.45
C SER A 47 -1.76 -1.10 0.30
N THR A 48 -2.29 0.13 0.20
CA THR A 48 -1.89 1.14 -0.78
C THR A 48 -1.51 2.44 -0.08
N VAL A 49 -0.86 3.36 -0.80
CA VAL A 49 -0.57 4.70 -0.28
C VAL A 49 -1.84 5.36 0.27
N GLY A 50 -2.95 5.31 -0.49
CA GLY A 50 -4.23 5.89 -0.07
C GLY A 50 -4.81 5.28 1.20
N THR A 51 -4.62 3.96 1.42
CA THR A 51 -5.10 3.30 2.66
C THR A 51 -4.19 3.57 3.85
N LEU A 52 -2.88 3.68 3.64
CA LEU A 52 -1.91 3.99 4.70
C LEU A 52 -2.04 5.43 5.22
N THR A 53 -2.47 6.35 4.37
CA THR A 53 -2.70 7.76 4.68
C THR A 53 -4.13 8.06 5.12
N GLU A 54 -4.99 7.04 5.16
CA GLU A 54 -6.44 7.14 5.42
C GLU A 54 -7.22 7.98 4.38
N ILE A 55 -6.55 8.52 3.35
CA ILE A 55 -7.20 9.31 2.29
C ILE A 55 -8.28 8.47 1.60
N TYR A 56 -8.01 7.17 1.38
CA TYR A 56 -8.96 6.27 0.74
C TYR A 56 -10.28 6.12 1.52
N ASP A 57 -10.24 6.16 2.84
CA ASP A 57 -11.43 6.07 3.68
C ASP A 57 -12.30 7.33 3.55
N TYR A 58 -11.68 8.50 3.49
CA TYR A 58 -12.41 9.75 3.21
C TYR A 58 -12.97 9.77 1.78
N LEU A 59 -12.21 9.27 0.79
CA LEU A 59 -12.72 9.13 -0.59
C LEU A 59 -13.97 8.25 -0.65
N ARG A 60 -13.98 7.11 0.03
CA ARG A 60 -15.16 6.23 0.09
C ARG A 60 -16.40 6.96 0.63
N VAL A 61 -16.23 7.78 1.67
CA VAL A 61 -17.31 8.60 2.22
C VAL A 61 -17.77 9.66 1.21
N LEU A 62 -16.83 10.34 0.56
CA LEU A 62 -17.12 11.38 -0.42
C LEU A 62 -17.91 10.83 -1.61
N TYR A 63 -17.46 9.70 -2.20
CA TYR A 63 -18.16 9.04 -3.30
C TYR A 63 -19.54 8.52 -2.91
N ALA A 64 -19.69 8.03 -1.67
CA ALA A 64 -21.01 7.58 -1.19
C ALA A 64 -22.00 8.74 -0.96
N ARG A 65 -21.54 9.96 -0.70
CA ARG A 65 -22.39 11.11 -0.39
C ARG A 65 -22.66 12.01 -1.58
N LEU A 66 -21.66 12.25 -2.43
CA LEU A 66 -21.72 13.21 -3.53
C LEU A 66 -21.48 12.59 -4.92
N GLY A 67 -21.23 11.29 -5.00
CA GLY A 67 -21.00 10.62 -6.27
C GLY A 67 -22.25 10.57 -7.15
N GLU A 68 -22.11 10.97 -8.41
CA GLU A 68 -23.14 10.77 -9.43
C GLU A 68 -23.06 9.33 -9.96
N VAL A 69 -24.20 8.68 -10.02
CA VAL A 69 -24.34 7.27 -10.41
C VAL A 69 -24.62 7.14 -11.88
N TYR A 70 -23.88 6.27 -12.54
CA TYR A 70 -24.09 5.94 -13.94
C TYR A 70 -24.33 4.44 -14.09
N CYS A 71 -25.13 4.04 -15.06
CA CYS A 71 -25.36 2.63 -15.35
C CYS A 71 -24.05 1.99 -15.90
N PRO A 72 -23.60 0.86 -15.36
CA PRO A 72 -22.40 0.19 -15.86
C PRO A 72 -22.58 -0.43 -17.25
N ILE A 73 -23.84 -0.58 -17.73
CA ILE A 73 -24.17 -1.22 -19.01
C ILE A 73 -24.26 -0.18 -20.13
N ASP A 74 -25.10 0.84 -19.95
CA ASP A 74 -25.42 1.83 -20.99
C ASP A 74 -24.87 3.24 -20.73
N GLY A 75 -24.27 3.47 -19.54
CA GLY A 75 -23.70 4.77 -19.16
C GLY A 75 -24.74 5.85 -18.84
N ALA A 76 -26.04 5.53 -18.79
CA ALA A 76 -27.07 6.50 -18.43
C ALA A 76 -26.94 6.91 -16.95
N ARG A 77 -27.20 8.19 -16.66
CA ARG A 77 -27.20 8.68 -15.29
C ARG A 77 -28.41 8.12 -14.54
N ILE A 78 -28.18 7.55 -13.38
CA ILE A 78 -29.21 7.00 -12.49
C ILE A 78 -29.49 7.99 -11.37
N HIS A 79 -30.77 8.31 -11.16
CA HIS A 79 -31.22 9.16 -10.08
C HIS A 79 -32.20 8.40 -9.19
N LYS A 80 -32.13 8.63 -7.91
CA LYS A 80 -33.14 8.26 -6.96
C LYS A 80 -34.14 9.43 -6.89
N LEU A 81 -35.37 9.19 -7.31
CA LEU A 81 -36.39 10.23 -7.37
C LEU A 81 -37.34 10.13 -6.17
N SER A 82 -37.73 11.27 -5.60
CA SER A 82 -38.83 11.34 -4.66
C SER A 82 -40.18 11.21 -5.40
N PRO A 83 -41.26 10.81 -4.72
CA PRO A 83 -42.59 10.76 -5.35
C PRO A 83 -43.01 12.10 -5.97
N GLU A 84 -42.68 13.23 -5.33
CA GLU A 84 -42.96 14.58 -5.84
C GLU A 84 -42.20 14.88 -7.13
N GLU A 85 -40.90 14.51 -7.18
CA GLU A 85 -40.10 14.68 -8.39
C GLU A 85 -40.61 13.81 -9.53
N MET A 86 -41.04 12.57 -9.25
CA MET A 86 -41.64 11.69 -10.24
C MET A 86 -42.91 12.28 -10.83
N VAL A 87 -43.82 12.79 -9.99
CA VAL A 87 -45.04 13.48 -10.42
C VAL A 87 -44.72 14.67 -11.31
N ASN A 88 -43.75 15.49 -10.95
CA ASN A 88 -43.33 16.63 -11.77
C ASN A 88 -42.80 16.18 -13.15
N ILE A 89 -41.96 15.14 -13.20
CA ILE A 89 -41.46 14.58 -14.47
C ILE A 89 -42.60 14.05 -15.33
N ILE A 90 -43.58 13.35 -14.74
CA ILE A 90 -44.77 12.85 -15.45
C ILE A 90 -45.60 14.01 -16.03
N ILE A 91 -45.81 15.08 -15.26
CA ILE A 91 -46.53 16.27 -15.69
C ILE A 91 -45.81 16.98 -16.85
N GLU A 92 -44.48 17.16 -16.73
CA GLU A 92 -43.69 17.78 -17.80
C GLU A 92 -43.73 16.95 -19.09
N LYS A 93 -43.60 15.63 -18.98
CA LYS A 93 -43.67 14.73 -20.13
C LYS A 93 -45.05 14.72 -20.79
N ALA A 94 -46.12 14.73 -19.99
CA ALA A 94 -47.47 14.82 -20.49
C ALA A 94 -47.73 16.14 -21.24
N LYS A 95 -47.19 17.27 -20.75
CA LYS A 95 -47.27 18.57 -21.45
C LYS A 95 -46.53 18.55 -22.78
N GLU A 96 -45.34 17.94 -22.81
CA GLU A 96 -44.56 17.77 -24.03
C GLU A 96 -45.32 16.96 -25.11
N LEU A 97 -45.95 15.86 -24.69
CA LEU A 97 -46.72 14.97 -25.56
C LEU A 97 -48.16 15.49 -25.84
N LYS A 98 -48.59 16.57 -25.16
CA LYS A 98 -49.97 17.12 -25.22
C LYS A 98 -51.07 16.11 -24.82
N GLU A 99 -50.73 15.15 -23.95
CA GLU A 99 -51.65 14.12 -23.49
C GLU A 99 -52.30 14.51 -22.15
N PRO A 100 -53.63 14.48 -22.04
CA PRO A 100 -54.30 14.89 -20.81
C PRO A 100 -54.38 13.78 -19.74
N THR A 101 -54.08 12.53 -20.10
CA THR A 101 -54.21 11.35 -19.22
C THR A 101 -52.95 10.50 -19.24
N VAL A 102 -52.65 9.92 -18.09
CA VAL A 102 -51.54 8.97 -17.91
C VAL A 102 -52.04 7.71 -17.22
N THR A 103 -51.57 6.57 -17.64
CA THR A 103 -51.78 5.30 -16.93
C THR A 103 -50.56 5.01 -16.07
N ILE A 104 -50.76 4.85 -14.78
CA ILE A 104 -49.71 4.52 -13.83
C ILE A 104 -49.69 3.00 -13.61
N LEU A 105 -48.55 2.39 -13.87
CA LEU A 105 -48.30 0.96 -13.70
C LEU A 105 -47.27 0.72 -12.63
N SER A 106 -47.40 -0.40 -11.92
CA SER A 106 -46.44 -0.90 -10.96
C SER A 106 -45.76 -2.18 -11.47
N PRO A 107 -44.45 -2.15 -11.86
CA PRO A 107 -43.73 -3.31 -12.34
C PRO A 107 -43.46 -4.33 -11.21
N ALA A 108 -44.31 -5.37 -11.11
CA ALA A 108 -44.21 -6.41 -10.09
C ALA A 108 -43.25 -7.54 -10.46
N VAL A 109 -43.21 -7.93 -11.76
CA VAL A 109 -42.28 -8.94 -12.29
C VAL A 109 -41.66 -8.42 -13.58
N ARG A 110 -40.34 -8.61 -13.74
CA ARG A 110 -39.60 -8.11 -14.90
C ARG A 110 -38.68 -9.20 -15.44
N GLY A 111 -39.11 -9.78 -16.59
CA GLY A 111 -38.32 -10.75 -17.34
C GLY A 111 -37.92 -12.02 -16.56
N ARG A 112 -38.75 -12.48 -15.64
CA ARG A 112 -38.49 -13.67 -14.82
C ARG A 112 -39.40 -14.84 -15.20
N LYS A 113 -38.83 -16.07 -15.17
CA LYS A 113 -39.60 -17.29 -15.37
C LYS A 113 -40.45 -17.61 -14.16
N GLY A 114 -41.69 -18.08 -14.41
CA GLY A 114 -42.58 -18.47 -13.34
C GLY A 114 -44.05 -18.43 -13.78
N GLU A 115 -44.94 -19.08 -13.05
CA GLU A 115 -46.39 -19.15 -13.34
C GLU A 115 -47.19 -17.96 -12.74
N TYR A 116 -46.68 -17.33 -11.70
CA TYR A 116 -47.16 -16.13 -11.02
C TYR A 116 -48.65 -16.09 -10.64
N TYR A 117 -49.38 -17.22 -10.64
CA TYR A 117 -50.80 -17.25 -10.32
C TYR A 117 -51.10 -16.69 -8.92
N GLN A 118 -50.25 -17.02 -7.91
CA GLN A 118 -50.45 -16.51 -6.56
C GLN A 118 -50.31 -14.98 -6.52
N LEU A 119 -49.28 -14.42 -7.18
CA LEU A 119 -49.09 -12.97 -7.28
C LEU A 119 -50.36 -12.28 -7.90
N LEU A 120 -50.89 -12.85 -8.98
CA LEU A 120 -52.06 -12.29 -9.64
C LEU A 120 -53.30 -12.34 -8.74
N TYR A 121 -53.50 -13.41 -7.96
CA TYR A 121 -54.57 -13.52 -6.95
C TYR A 121 -54.39 -12.50 -5.81
N ASP A 122 -53.17 -12.35 -5.30
CA ASP A 122 -52.90 -11.39 -4.23
C ASP A 122 -53.15 -9.94 -4.68
N VAL A 123 -52.76 -9.60 -5.92
CA VAL A 123 -53.01 -8.31 -6.55
C VAL A 123 -54.54 -8.05 -6.73
N LEU A 124 -55.30 -9.05 -7.17
CA LEU A 124 -56.76 -8.97 -7.30
C LEU A 124 -57.43 -8.79 -5.92
N ALA A 125 -56.93 -9.49 -4.89
CA ALA A 125 -57.42 -9.36 -3.51
C ALA A 125 -57.16 -7.97 -2.91
N LEU A 126 -56.11 -7.28 -3.37
CA LEU A 126 -55.82 -5.88 -3.03
C LEU A 126 -56.70 -4.86 -3.77
N GLY A 127 -57.58 -5.33 -4.68
CA GLY A 127 -58.58 -4.50 -5.40
C GLY A 127 -58.11 -4.01 -6.78
N PHE A 128 -56.95 -4.46 -7.30
CA PHE A 128 -56.52 -4.11 -8.65
C PHE A 128 -57.12 -5.06 -9.67
N GLY A 129 -57.88 -4.54 -10.64
CA GLY A 129 -58.62 -5.34 -11.63
C GLY A 129 -57.88 -5.63 -12.92
N GLU A 130 -56.78 -4.95 -13.23
CA GLU A 130 -56.09 -5.05 -14.52
C GLU A 130 -54.53 -5.14 -14.31
N ALA A 131 -53.86 -5.85 -15.21
CA ALA A 131 -52.40 -5.87 -15.32
C ALA A 131 -51.96 -5.90 -16.78
N ARG A 132 -50.82 -5.31 -17.08
CA ARG A 132 -50.12 -5.49 -18.35
C ARG A 132 -49.18 -6.67 -18.23
N ILE A 133 -49.44 -7.74 -18.99
CA ILE A 133 -48.65 -8.97 -18.98
C ILE A 133 -48.02 -9.17 -20.34
N ASP A 134 -46.69 -9.20 -20.41
CA ASP A 134 -45.93 -9.33 -21.64
C ASP A 134 -46.33 -8.31 -22.73
N GLY A 135 -46.66 -7.08 -22.31
CA GLY A 135 -47.11 -5.98 -23.17
C GLY A 135 -48.59 -5.91 -23.41
N GLU A 136 -49.37 -6.95 -23.09
CA GLU A 136 -50.84 -7.00 -23.30
C GLU A 136 -51.62 -6.66 -22.01
N MET A 137 -52.64 -5.81 -22.12
CA MET A 137 -53.52 -5.50 -21.01
C MET A 137 -54.49 -6.66 -20.76
N LYS A 138 -54.51 -7.22 -19.55
CA LYS A 138 -55.37 -8.35 -19.16
C LYS A 138 -56.20 -8.02 -17.93
N ASN A 139 -57.43 -8.50 -17.94
CA ASN A 139 -58.34 -8.40 -16.81
C ASN A 139 -58.03 -9.52 -15.80
N LEU A 140 -57.72 -9.17 -14.56
CA LEU A 140 -57.35 -10.13 -13.51
C LEU A 140 -58.54 -10.98 -13.01
N HIS A 141 -59.79 -10.61 -13.34
CA HIS A 141 -60.96 -11.46 -13.07
C HIS A 141 -61.08 -12.66 -14.01
N GLU A 142 -60.29 -12.66 -15.12
CA GLU A 142 -60.25 -13.77 -16.05
C GLU A 142 -59.16 -14.75 -15.68
N LYS A 143 -59.31 -16.02 -16.13
CA LYS A 143 -58.31 -17.05 -15.86
C LYS A 143 -57.07 -16.80 -16.71
N ILE A 144 -55.97 -16.39 -16.09
CA ILE A 144 -54.69 -16.14 -16.73
C ILE A 144 -53.73 -17.34 -16.44
N ILE A 145 -53.23 -17.97 -17.51
CA ILE A 145 -52.28 -19.10 -17.42
C ILE A 145 -50.99 -18.65 -18.04
N LEU A 146 -49.93 -18.58 -17.22
CA LEU A 146 -48.57 -18.24 -17.64
C LEU A 146 -47.65 -19.47 -17.65
N SER A 147 -46.76 -19.54 -18.62
CA SER A 147 -45.83 -20.67 -18.74
C SER A 147 -44.70 -20.55 -17.76
N ARG A 148 -44.45 -21.55 -16.89
CA ARG A 148 -43.34 -21.54 -15.93
C ARG A 148 -41.96 -21.50 -16.61
N TYR A 149 -41.84 -21.80 -17.90
CA TYR A 149 -40.61 -21.89 -18.64
C TYR A 149 -40.29 -20.62 -19.44
N LYS A 150 -41.25 -19.74 -19.63
CA LYS A 150 -41.08 -18.44 -20.29
C LYS A 150 -40.78 -17.34 -19.26
N ALA A 151 -40.01 -16.36 -19.67
CA ALA A 151 -39.81 -15.14 -18.90
C ALA A 151 -41.03 -14.22 -19.11
N HIS A 152 -41.62 -13.71 -18.03
CA HIS A 152 -42.78 -12.85 -18.02
C HIS A 152 -42.46 -11.50 -17.42
N THR A 153 -43.11 -10.44 -17.95
CA THR A 153 -43.10 -9.11 -17.38
C THR A 153 -44.54 -8.79 -16.98
N ILE A 154 -44.78 -8.50 -15.69
CA ILE A 154 -46.11 -8.24 -15.13
C ILE A 154 -46.08 -6.87 -14.46
N GLU A 155 -46.93 -5.97 -14.93
CA GLU A 155 -47.08 -4.63 -14.40
C GLU A 155 -48.56 -4.43 -14.00
N ILE A 156 -48.76 -4.11 -12.74
CA ILE A 156 -50.10 -3.90 -12.16
C ILE A 156 -50.58 -2.52 -12.58
N VAL A 157 -51.81 -2.41 -13.13
CA VAL A 157 -52.43 -1.12 -13.41
C VAL A 157 -52.94 -0.54 -12.10
N ILE A 158 -52.30 0.55 -11.68
CA ILE A 158 -52.70 1.22 -10.42
C ILE A 158 -53.86 2.16 -10.64
N ASP A 159 -53.72 3.07 -11.61
CA ASP A 159 -54.78 4.04 -11.92
C ASP A 159 -54.58 4.66 -13.32
N ARG A 160 -55.65 5.26 -13.85
CA ARG A 160 -55.63 6.09 -15.06
C ARG A 160 -56.07 7.50 -14.65
N VAL A 161 -55.10 8.41 -14.60
CA VAL A 161 -55.29 9.72 -13.98
C VAL A 161 -55.21 10.83 -15.01
N MET A 162 -56.10 11.83 -14.86
CA MET A 162 -55.95 13.10 -15.59
C MET A 162 -54.79 13.91 -15.00
N ILE A 163 -53.94 14.44 -15.83
CA ILE A 163 -52.75 15.24 -15.39
C ILE A 163 -53.16 16.48 -14.57
N LYS A 164 -54.36 16.98 -14.74
CA LYS A 164 -54.90 18.11 -13.93
C LYS A 164 -55.15 17.75 -12.47
N ASP A 165 -55.37 16.47 -12.18
CA ASP A 165 -55.62 15.98 -10.82
C ASP A 165 -54.30 15.51 -10.20
N GLN A 166 -53.52 16.49 -9.72
CA GLN A 166 -52.18 16.24 -9.16
C GLN A 166 -52.23 15.40 -7.87
N ALA A 167 -53.29 15.57 -7.06
CA ALA A 167 -53.41 14.82 -5.80
C ALA A 167 -53.60 13.32 -6.08
N ARG A 168 -54.50 12.97 -7.01
CA ARG A 168 -54.75 11.59 -7.42
C ARG A 168 -53.55 10.98 -8.15
N LEU A 169 -52.80 11.79 -8.92
CA LEU A 169 -51.57 11.37 -9.57
C LEU A 169 -50.51 11.01 -8.54
N PHE A 170 -50.37 11.81 -7.49
CA PHE A 170 -49.44 11.57 -6.39
C PHE A 170 -49.78 10.26 -5.65
N GLU A 171 -51.06 10.06 -5.29
CA GLU A 171 -51.55 8.82 -4.64
C GLU A 171 -51.30 7.58 -5.53
N ALA A 172 -51.52 7.69 -6.84
CA ALA A 172 -51.25 6.61 -7.78
C ALA A 172 -49.75 6.26 -7.85
N VAL A 173 -48.85 7.27 -7.89
CA VAL A 173 -47.42 7.06 -7.88
C VAL A 173 -46.99 6.41 -6.58
N GLU A 174 -47.42 6.89 -5.40
CA GLU A 174 -47.10 6.26 -4.11
C GLU A 174 -47.61 4.82 -4.02
N SER A 175 -48.80 4.55 -4.51
CA SER A 175 -49.37 3.20 -4.56
C SER A 175 -48.52 2.28 -5.47
N ALA A 176 -48.11 2.77 -6.65
CA ALA A 176 -47.25 2.04 -7.56
C ALA A 176 -45.92 1.69 -6.91
N LEU A 177 -45.30 2.66 -6.23
CA LEU A 177 -43.99 2.46 -5.54
C LEU A 177 -44.10 1.42 -4.42
N ARG A 178 -45.20 1.38 -3.68
CA ARG A 178 -45.45 0.38 -2.62
C ARG A 178 -45.53 -1.04 -3.19
N GLN A 179 -46.24 -1.24 -4.30
CA GLN A 179 -46.47 -2.55 -4.90
C GLN A 179 -45.23 -3.10 -5.62
N SER A 180 -44.47 -2.22 -6.28
CA SER A 180 -43.24 -2.58 -7.03
C SER A 180 -41.95 -2.55 -6.22
N LYS A 181 -42.00 -2.18 -4.93
CA LYS A 181 -40.79 -1.91 -4.12
C LYS A 181 -39.93 -0.78 -4.69
N GLY A 182 -40.55 0.26 -5.23
CA GLY A 182 -39.87 1.48 -5.60
C GLY A 182 -39.78 1.80 -7.10
N LEU A 183 -40.58 1.16 -7.94
CA LEU A 183 -40.66 1.43 -9.37
C LEU A 183 -42.03 1.91 -9.79
N VAL A 184 -42.11 2.81 -10.77
CA VAL A 184 -43.33 3.23 -11.40
C VAL A 184 -43.12 3.39 -12.91
N THR A 185 -44.08 2.89 -13.71
CA THR A 185 -44.13 3.13 -15.16
C THR A 185 -45.32 4.04 -15.47
N ALA A 186 -45.07 5.16 -16.13
CA ALA A 186 -46.10 6.06 -16.62
C ALA A 186 -46.24 5.88 -18.13
N VAL A 187 -47.42 5.51 -18.57
CA VAL A 187 -47.76 5.25 -19.98
C VAL A 187 -48.69 6.34 -20.50
N PHE A 188 -48.27 7.01 -21.56
CA PHE A 188 -49.03 8.07 -22.26
C PHE A 188 -49.60 7.50 -23.55
N LYS A 189 -50.92 7.66 -23.73
CA LYS A 189 -51.62 7.13 -24.89
C LYS A 189 -51.55 8.13 -26.03
N GLU A 190 -50.64 7.94 -26.99
CA GLU A 190 -50.54 8.77 -28.19
C GLU A 190 -51.53 8.26 -29.26
N LYS A 191 -52.32 9.17 -29.86
CA LYS A 191 -53.23 8.82 -30.96
C LYS A 191 -52.37 8.48 -32.19
N GLU A 192 -52.47 7.24 -32.68
CA GLU A 192 -51.84 6.73 -33.90
C GLU A 192 -50.34 6.34 -33.84
N LYS A 193 -49.71 6.30 -32.66
CA LYS A 193 -48.32 5.82 -32.47
C LYS A 193 -48.24 4.80 -31.33
N GLU A 194 -47.10 4.12 -31.24
CA GLU A 194 -46.78 3.32 -30.06
C GLU A 194 -46.85 4.19 -28.79
N PRO A 195 -47.43 3.70 -27.69
CA PRO A 195 -47.59 4.49 -26.47
C PRO A 195 -46.19 4.90 -25.94
N ALA A 196 -46.03 6.20 -25.68
CA ALA A 196 -44.83 6.68 -25.05
C ALA A 196 -44.87 6.27 -23.57
N GLU A 197 -43.80 5.69 -23.07
CA GLU A 197 -43.70 5.31 -21.66
C GLU A 197 -42.37 5.79 -21.03
N ILE A 198 -42.45 6.11 -19.74
CA ILE A 198 -41.33 6.43 -18.92
C ILE A 198 -41.34 5.56 -17.65
N MET A 199 -40.22 4.97 -17.33
CA MET A 199 -40.00 4.26 -16.06
C MET A 199 -39.22 5.13 -15.12
N LEU A 200 -39.72 5.28 -13.88
CA LEU A 200 -39.11 6.08 -12.83
C LEU A 200 -38.84 5.18 -11.62
N SER A 201 -37.82 5.50 -10.86
CA SER A 201 -37.42 4.69 -9.72
C SER A 201 -37.16 5.53 -8.47
N ALA A 202 -37.73 5.12 -7.36
CA ALA A 202 -37.39 5.59 -6.02
C ALA A 202 -36.12 4.93 -5.49
N ASN A 203 -35.62 3.89 -6.16
CA ASN A 203 -34.38 3.18 -5.89
C ASN A 203 -33.36 3.49 -6.97
N TRP A 204 -32.13 3.04 -6.74
CA TRP A 204 -31.04 3.14 -7.73
C TRP A 204 -31.24 2.11 -8.87
N THR A 205 -32.09 2.40 -9.86
CA THR A 205 -32.35 1.50 -10.98
C THR A 205 -32.24 2.26 -12.30
N CYS A 206 -31.55 1.68 -13.27
CA CYS A 206 -31.42 2.24 -14.61
C CYS A 206 -32.81 2.17 -15.32
N PRO A 207 -33.33 3.28 -15.86
CA PRO A 207 -34.60 3.27 -16.55
C PRO A 207 -34.57 2.56 -17.90
N LYS A 208 -33.42 2.41 -18.54
CA LYS A 208 -33.32 1.81 -19.87
C LYS A 208 -33.15 0.29 -19.86
N ASP A 209 -32.17 -0.22 -19.10
CA ASP A 209 -31.80 -1.64 -19.09
C ASP A 209 -32.25 -2.39 -17.84
N ASN A 210 -32.90 -1.69 -16.90
CA ASN A 210 -33.39 -2.25 -15.66
C ASN A 210 -32.33 -2.73 -14.68
N PHE A 211 -31.08 -2.30 -14.85
CA PHE A 211 -30.02 -2.61 -13.92
C PHE A 211 -30.32 -2.03 -12.54
N ALA A 212 -30.48 -2.91 -11.53
CA ALA A 212 -30.67 -2.50 -10.15
C ALA A 212 -29.30 -2.23 -9.51
N PHE A 213 -28.99 -0.97 -9.29
CA PHE A 213 -27.75 -0.56 -8.66
C PHE A 213 -27.81 -0.87 -7.15
N PRO A 214 -26.72 -1.40 -6.56
CA PRO A 214 -26.69 -1.67 -5.12
C PRO A 214 -26.80 -0.39 -4.31
N GLU A 215 -27.12 -0.49 -3.03
CA GLU A 215 -27.18 0.68 -2.16
C GLU A 215 -25.81 1.35 -2.09
N ILE A 216 -25.80 2.69 -2.23
CA ILE A 216 -24.56 3.46 -2.31
C ILE A 216 -24.13 3.86 -0.91
N GLU A 217 -23.17 3.11 -0.42
CA GLU A 217 -22.57 3.29 0.90
C GLU A 217 -21.06 3.14 0.83
N PRO A 218 -20.29 3.63 1.83
CA PRO A 218 -18.83 3.62 1.76
C PRO A 218 -18.21 2.24 1.53
N ARG A 219 -18.87 1.14 1.95
CA ARG A 219 -18.36 -0.23 1.71
C ARG A 219 -18.44 -0.67 0.24
N LEU A 220 -19.27 -0.02 -0.61
CA LEU A 220 -19.30 -0.27 -2.05
C LEU A 220 -17.95 0.09 -2.72
N PHE A 221 -17.26 1.07 -2.18
CA PHE A 221 -15.97 1.54 -2.68
C PHE A 221 -14.77 0.88 -1.98
N SER A 222 -15.00 -0.17 -1.18
CA SER A 222 -13.93 -0.88 -0.49
C SER A 222 -13.55 -2.17 -1.21
N PHE A 223 -12.31 -2.25 -1.66
CA PHE A 223 -11.75 -3.49 -2.22
C PHE A 223 -11.42 -4.54 -1.14
N ASN A 224 -11.53 -4.20 0.15
CA ASN A 224 -11.41 -5.12 1.28
C ASN A 224 -12.76 -5.70 1.73
N SER A 225 -13.87 -5.20 1.18
CA SER A 225 -15.22 -5.68 1.47
C SER A 225 -15.76 -6.50 0.31
N PRO A 226 -16.35 -7.68 0.53
CA PRO A 226 -17.00 -8.47 -0.53
C PRO A 226 -18.12 -7.71 -1.26
N TYR A 227 -18.66 -6.65 -0.64
CA TYR A 227 -19.68 -5.80 -1.22
C TYR A 227 -19.17 -4.99 -2.42
N GLY A 228 -17.95 -4.44 -2.32
CA GLY A 228 -17.34 -3.61 -3.37
C GLY A 228 -16.20 -4.26 -4.15
N ALA A 229 -15.57 -5.29 -3.59
CA ALA A 229 -14.42 -5.97 -4.20
C ALA A 229 -14.79 -6.73 -5.47
N CYS A 230 -13.91 -6.74 -6.45
CA CYS A 230 -14.02 -7.62 -7.60
C CYS A 230 -14.08 -9.09 -7.15
N PRO A 231 -15.11 -9.86 -7.54
CA PRO A 231 -15.29 -11.23 -7.06
C PRO A 231 -14.22 -12.20 -7.58
N ALA A 232 -13.65 -11.97 -8.77
CA ALA A 232 -12.65 -12.84 -9.37
C ALA A 232 -11.30 -12.80 -8.64
N CYS A 233 -10.85 -11.61 -8.21
CA CYS A 233 -9.57 -11.42 -7.51
C CYS A 233 -9.73 -11.07 -6.03
N ASN A 234 -10.94 -11.05 -5.50
CA ASN A 234 -11.24 -10.65 -4.12
C ASN A 234 -10.61 -9.30 -3.71
N GLY A 235 -10.57 -8.35 -4.64
CA GLY A 235 -10.02 -7.01 -4.41
C GLY A 235 -8.50 -6.90 -4.47
N LEU A 236 -7.79 -7.93 -4.91
CA LEU A 236 -6.33 -7.91 -5.07
C LEU A 236 -5.88 -7.21 -6.36
N GLY A 237 -6.73 -7.20 -7.40
CA GLY A 237 -6.36 -6.68 -8.73
C GLY A 237 -5.55 -7.66 -9.58
N LYS A 238 -5.07 -8.75 -8.97
CA LYS A 238 -4.23 -9.79 -9.58
C LYS A 238 -4.83 -11.16 -9.29
N THR A 239 -4.67 -12.12 -10.20
CA THR A 239 -5.11 -13.50 -10.03
C THR A 239 -4.01 -14.38 -9.45
N ASP A 240 -2.76 -14.06 -9.73
CA ASP A 240 -1.59 -14.74 -9.18
C ASP A 240 -0.61 -13.69 -8.62
N LEU A 241 -0.35 -13.76 -7.33
CA LEU A 241 0.58 -12.86 -6.63
C LEU A 241 2.05 -13.14 -6.97
N PHE A 242 2.37 -14.38 -7.37
CA PHE A 242 3.75 -14.76 -7.71
C PHE A 242 4.11 -14.39 -9.15
N LEU A 243 3.14 -14.51 -10.08
CA LEU A 243 3.34 -14.21 -11.50
C LEU A 243 2.93 -12.77 -11.87
N ASP A 244 2.46 -11.99 -10.92
CA ASP A 244 2.01 -10.61 -11.11
C ASP A 244 0.95 -10.44 -12.21
N THR A 245 0.10 -11.48 -12.38
CA THR A 245 -0.89 -11.56 -13.45
C THR A 245 -2.10 -10.69 -13.13
N ILE A 246 -2.34 -9.68 -13.95
CA ILE A 246 -3.48 -8.76 -13.80
C ILE A 246 -4.80 -9.52 -13.91
N CYS A 247 -5.74 -9.23 -13.02
CA CYS A 247 -7.07 -9.82 -13.05
C CYS A 247 -7.81 -9.50 -14.36
N PRO A 248 -8.29 -10.50 -15.12
CA PRO A 248 -8.95 -10.28 -16.41
C PRO A 248 -10.30 -9.56 -16.27
N ASP A 249 -11.00 -9.69 -15.13
CA ASP A 249 -12.33 -9.12 -14.93
C ASP A 249 -12.26 -7.63 -14.57
N CYS A 250 -11.45 -7.26 -13.59
CA CYS A 250 -11.34 -5.87 -13.15
C CYS A 250 -10.16 -5.11 -13.78
N HIS A 251 -9.30 -5.76 -14.56
CA HIS A 251 -8.12 -5.17 -15.18
C HIS A 251 -7.24 -4.37 -14.19
N GLY A 252 -7.02 -4.93 -13.01
CA GLY A 252 -6.24 -4.30 -11.94
C GLY A 252 -7.00 -3.29 -11.08
N LYS A 253 -8.26 -2.94 -11.40
CA LYS A 253 -9.04 -1.90 -10.70
C LYS A 253 -9.57 -2.33 -9.33
N ARG A 254 -9.48 -3.59 -8.95
CA ARG A 254 -9.82 -4.16 -7.63
C ARG A 254 -11.30 -4.12 -7.24
N LEU A 255 -12.12 -3.28 -7.87
CA LEU A 255 -13.53 -3.01 -7.53
C LEU A 255 -14.48 -3.59 -8.56
N LYS A 256 -15.75 -3.74 -8.16
CA LYS A 256 -16.87 -4.10 -9.06
C LYS A 256 -17.18 -2.96 -10.03
N PRO A 257 -17.78 -3.26 -11.21
CA PRO A 257 -18.19 -2.26 -12.18
C PRO A 257 -19.14 -1.18 -11.60
N GLU A 258 -20.03 -1.56 -10.67
CA GLU A 258 -20.94 -0.65 -10.00
C GLU A 258 -20.18 0.45 -9.23
N ALA A 259 -19.17 0.09 -8.45
CA ALA A 259 -18.34 1.05 -7.72
C ALA A 259 -17.60 2.01 -8.67
N LEU A 260 -17.15 1.50 -9.82
CA LEU A 260 -16.45 2.28 -10.85
C LEU A 260 -17.38 3.15 -11.70
N SER A 261 -18.68 2.91 -11.63
CA SER A 261 -19.71 3.69 -12.33
C SER A 261 -20.20 4.89 -11.53
N VAL A 262 -19.71 5.08 -10.31
CA VAL A 262 -19.95 6.29 -9.51
C VAL A 262 -18.83 7.29 -9.75
N ARG A 263 -19.16 8.54 -10.07
CA ARG A 263 -18.22 9.58 -10.49
C ARG A 263 -18.41 10.88 -9.74
N ILE A 264 -17.33 11.62 -9.54
CA ILE A 264 -17.32 12.98 -8.99
C ILE A 264 -16.83 13.93 -10.08
N LYS A 265 -17.53 15.05 -10.29
CA LYS A 265 -17.16 16.07 -11.27
C LYS A 265 -16.47 17.24 -10.59
N ALA A 266 -15.21 17.51 -10.94
CA ALA A 266 -14.51 18.70 -10.48
C ALA A 266 -14.95 19.96 -11.25
N SER A 267 -15.22 19.86 -12.54
CA SER A 267 -15.64 21.00 -13.38
C SER A 267 -16.26 20.55 -14.69
N PRO A 268 -17.22 21.32 -15.24
CA PRO A 268 -17.67 21.16 -16.63
C PRO A 268 -16.56 21.39 -17.67
N SER A 269 -15.53 22.16 -17.34
CA SER A 269 -14.41 22.52 -18.22
C SER A 269 -13.39 21.39 -18.43
N LEU A 270 -13.33 20.39 -17.56
CA LEU A 270 -12.43 19.23 -17.66
C LEU A 270 -13.00 18.06 -18.50
N GLY A 271 -13.91 18.32 -19.45
CA GLY A 271 -14.33 17.34 -20.45
C GLY A 271 -15.15 16.17 -19.89
N GLY A 272 -16.37 16.40 -19.51
CA GLY A 272 -17.52 15.48 -19.62
C GLY A 272 -17.89 14.64 -18.41
N GLN A 273 -17.28 13.53 -18.10
CA GLN A 273 -17.93 12.49 -17.26
C GLN A 273 -17.50 12.45 -15.79
N GLY A 274 -16.61 13.31 -15.29
CA GLY A 274 -16.08 13.19 -13.93
C GLY A 274 -15.16 11.99 -13.74
N LYS A 275 -14.60 11.83 -12.55
CA LYS A 275 -13.66 10.73 -12.21
C LYS A 275 -14.29 9.74 -11.26
N ASN A 276 -14.10 8.44 -11.50
CA ASN A 276 -14.40 7.42 -10.50
C ASN A 276 -13.25 7.30 -9.48
N ILE A 277 -13.49 6.56 -8.41
CA ILE A 277 -12.53 6.44 -7.30
C ILE A 277 -11.18 5.87 -7.75
N GLN A 278 -11.17 4.92 -8.70
CA GLN A 278 -9.93 4.34 -9.22
C GLN A 278 -9.15 5.32 -10.11
N GLU A 279 -9.84 6.04 -11.00
CA GLU A 279 -9.24 7.07 -11.84
C GLU A 279 -8.62 8.19 -10.98
N LEU A 280 -9.25 8.52 -9.84
CA LEU A 280 -8.74 9.51 -8.92
C LEU A 280 -7.52 8.99 -8.13
N THR A 281 -7.57 7.76 -7.63
CA THR A 281 -6.45 7.19 -6.89
C THR A 281 -5.24 6.86 -7.76
N ALA A 282 -5.43 6.68 -9.06
CA ALA A 282 -4.36 6.50 -10.05
C ALA A 282 -3.65 7.82 -10.44
N MET A 283 -4.18 8.98 -10.01
CA MET A 283 -3.49 10.26 -10.21
C MET A 283 -2.28 10.36 -9.27
N SER A 284 -1.27 11.14 -9.69
CA SER A 284 -0.21 11.54 -8.76
C SER A 284 -0.78 12.37 -7.61
N ILE A 285 -0.12 12.37 -6.47
CA ILE A 285 -0.53 13.15 -5.29
C ILE A 285 -0.68 14.62 -5.66
N GLU A 286 0.25 15.17 -6.47
CA GLU A 286 0.18 16.54 -6.97
C GLU A 286 -1.10 16.81 -7.77
N ASN A 287 -1.38 15.99 -8.79
CA ASN A 287 -2.58 16.13 -9.62
C ASN A 287 -3.87 15.90 -8.82
N ALA A 288 -3.84 15.00 -7.84
CA ALA A 288 -4.99 14.77 -6.97
C ALA A 288 -5.25 15.99 -6.07
N TYR A 289 -4.20 16.63 -5.55
CA TYR A 289 -4.32 17.87 -4.81
C TYR A 289 -4.92 19.00 -5.65
N GLU A 290 -4.41 19.22 -6.86
CA GLU A 290 -4.96 20.22 -7.80
C GLU A 290 -6.44 19.93 -8.10
N PHE A 291 -6.80 18.67 -8.31
CA PHE A 291 -8.18 18.26 -8.53
C PHE A 291 -9.08 18.63 -7.34
N PHE A 292 -8.64 18.42 -6.09
CA PHE A 292 -9.45 18.73 -4.93
C PHE A 292 -9.55 20.23 -4.63
N VAL A 293 -8.50 21.00 -4.91
CA VAL A 293 -8.56 22.48 -4.83
C VAL A 293 -9.60 23.02 -5.82
N GLU A 294 -9.57 22.56 -7.08
CA GLU A 294 -10.56 22.95 -8.08
C GLU A 294 -11.97 22.46 -7.72
N TYR A 295 -12.09 21.26 -7.17
CA TYR A 295 -13.36 20.68 -6.74
C TYR A 295 -14.01 21.51 -5.61
N GLU A 296 -13.24 21.89 -4.58
CA GLU A 296 -13.72 22.71 -3.45
C GLU A 296 -14.21 24.09 -3.90
N ASP A 297 -13.49 24.72 -4.81
CA ASP A 297 -13.80 26.06 -5.32
C ASP A 297 -15.14 26.08 -6.08
N LYS A 298 -15.42 25.02 -6.86
CA LYS A 298 -16.60 24.92 -7.73
C LYS A 298 -17.77 24.16 -7.11
N MET A 299 -17.66 23.75 -5.87
CA MET A 299 -18.73 23.06 -5.15
C MET A 299 -19.95 23.95 -4.92
N HIS A 300 -21.15 23.41 -5.15
CA HIS A 300 -22.39 24.10 -4.80
C HIS A 300 -22.55 24.22 -3.26
N ASP A 301 -23.24 25.24 -2.80
CA ASP A 301 -23.42 25.52 -1.36
C ASP A 301 -24.02 24.34 -0.57
N ARG A 302 -24.90 23.56 -1.21
CA ARG A 302 -25.45 22.31 -0.63
C ARG A 302 -24.37 21.27 -0.41
N ASP A 303 -23.51 21.05 -1.39
CA ASP A 303 -22.47 20.04 -1.38
C ASP A 303 -21.33 20.44 -0.44
N LYS A 304 -21.03 21.74 -0.37
CA LYS A 304 -20.12 22.31 0.63
C LYS A 304 -20.53 21.98 2.06
N LYS A 305 -21.84 22.10 2.38
CA LYS A 305 -22.35 21.74 3.72
C LYS A 305 -22.22 20.25 4.04
N ILE A 306 -22.24 19.38 3.03
CA ILE A 306 -22.17 17.94 3.22
C ILE A 306 -20.72 17.45 3.31
N ALA A 307 -19.82 17.98 2.51
CA ALA A 307 -18.52 17.38 2.28
C ALA A 307 -17.31 18.25 2.61
N SER A 308 -17.48 19.51 3.01
CA SER A 308 -16.35 20.42 3.30
C SER A 308 -15.33 19.81 4.26
N ASN A 309 -15.78 19.19 5.34
CA ASN A 309 -14.88 18.55 6.30
C ASN A 309 -14.12 17.36 5.69
N VAL A 310 -14.80 16.56 4.86
CA VAL A 310 -14.19 15.39 4.20
C VAL A 310 -13.16 15.84 3.17
N VAL A 311 -13.50 16.82 2.35
CA VAL A 311 -12.58 17.40 1.33
C VAL A 311 -11.37 18.04 2.01
N LYS A 312 -11.59 18.81 3.08
CA LYS A 312 -10.50 19.39 3.86
C LYS A 312 -9.54 18.35 4.42
N GLU A 313 -10.07 17.25 5.00
CA GLU A 313 -9.24 16.16 5.52
C GLU A 313 -8.42 15.48 4.42
N ILE A 314 -8.98 15.31 3.21
CA ILE A 314 -8.26 14.80 2.05
C ILE A 314 -7.16 15.77 1.63
N THR A 315 -7.50 17.06 1.49
CA THR A 315 -6.58 18.11 1.05
C THR A 315 -5.43 18.29 2.04
N ASP A 316 -5.71 18.35 3.34
CA ASP A 316 -4.67 18.45 4.39
C ASP A 316 -3.67 17.28 4.29
N ARG A 317 -4.16 16.02 4.11
CA ARG A 317 -3.29 14.85 3.97
C ARG A 317 -2.49 14.84 2.68
N LEU A 318 -3.07 15.31 1.57
CA LEU A 318 -2.34 15.47 0.31
C LEU A 318 -1.24 16.52 0.43
N ILE A 319 -1.48 17.64 1.12
CA ILE A 319 -0.47 18.67 1.40
C ILE A 319 0.71 18.07 2.17
N PHE A 320 0.46 17.28 3.22
CA PHE A 320 1.55 16.66 3.98
C PHE A 320 2.38 15.70 3.12
N LEU A 321 1.75 14.96 2.21
CA LEU A 321 2.48 14.10 1.27
C LEU A 321 3.34 14.91 0.28
N LEU A 322 2.85 16.07 -0.16
CA LEU A 322 3.61 17.00 -1.00
C LEU A 322 4.80 17.61 -0.23
N GLU A 323 4.58 17.99 1.03
CA GLU A 323 5.63 18.57 1.89
C GLU A 323 6.78 17.60 2.16
N VAL A 324 6.51 16.30 2.26
CA VAL A 324 7.56 15.27 2.42
C VAL A 324 8.15 14.80 1.08
N GLY A 325 7.80 15.44 -0.05
CA GLY A 325 8.38 15.18 -1.38
C GLY A 325 7.90 13.88 -2.02
N LEU A 326 6.62 13.51 -1.83
CA LEU A 326 5.97 12.34 -2.44
C LEU A 326 4.98 12.72 -3.55
N ASP A 327 5.15 13.88 -4.16
CA ASP A 327 4.32 14.46 -5.23
C ASP A 327 4.07 13.52 -6.41
N TYR A 328 5.06 12.71 -6.76
CA TYR A 328 5.05 11.78 -7.90
C TYR A 328 4.34 10.44 -7.64
N LEU A 329 4.08 10.06 -6.39
CA LEU A 329 3.40 8.81 -6.06
C LEU A 329 1.92 8.86 -6.42
N THR A 330 1.34 7.69 -6.71
CA THR A 330 -0.11 7.54 -6.86
C THR A 330 -0.72 6.94 -5.59
N MET A 331 -1.97 7.28 -5.27
CA MET A 331 -2.63 6.77 -4.07
C MET A 331 -2.95 5.27 -4.15
N ASP A 332 -3.08 4.70 -5.34
CA ASP A 332 -3.32 3.28 -5.57
C ASP A 332 -2.05 2.42 -5.56
N ARG A 333 -0.87 3.05 -5.48
CA ARG A 333 0.41 2.32 -5.44
C ARG A 333 0.49 1.37 -4.26
N GLU A 334 0.83 0.13 -4.53
CA GLU A 334 0.94 -0.94 -3.53
C GLU A 334 2.07 -0.66 -2.52
N ALA A 335 1.77 -0.84 -1.24
CA ALA A 335 2.72 -0.55 -0.15
C ALA A 335 4.01 -1.35 -0.24
N GLU A 336 3.94 -2.60 -0.72
CA GLU A 336 5.11 -3.48 -0.89
C GLU A 336 6.06 -3.04 -2.01
N THR A 337 5.61 -2.17 -2.93
CA THR A 337 6.43 -1.61 -4.02
C THR A 337 7.18 -0.33 -3.63
N LEU A 338 6.93 0.18 -2.42
CA LEU A 338 7.56 1.39 -1.91
C LEU A 338 8.98 1.10 -1.43
N SER A 339 9.89 2.03 -1.67
CA SER A 339 11.20 2.02 -1.02
C SER A 339 11.06 2.30 0.48
N GLY A 340 12.05 1.89 1.30
CA GLY A 340 12.04 2.14 2.74
C GLY A 340 11.85 3.62 3.08
N GLY A 341 12.53 4.52 2.35
CA GLY A 341 12.38 5.96 2.55
C GLY A 341 11.00 6.51 2.16
N GLU A 342 10.37 6.01 1.07
CA GLU A 342 9.00 6.38 0.70
C GLU A 342 8.01 5.94 1.79
N ALA A 343 8.15 4.71 2.26
CA ALA A 343 7.32 4.14 3.31
C ALA A 343 7.42 4.94 4.62
N GLN A 344 8.63 5.32 5.02
CA GLN A 344 8.89 6.13 6.21
C GLN A 344 8.26 7.53 6.09
N ARG A 345 8.40 8.19 4.93
CA ARG A 345 7.81 9.51 4.68
C ARG A 345 6.29 9.48 4.66
N ILE A 346 5.67 8.42 4.15
CA ILE A 346 4.21 8.24 4.24
C ILE A 346 3.77 8.15 5.70
N ARG A 347 4.49 7.39 6.54
CA ARG A 347 4.21 7.33 7.98
C ARG A 347 4.37 8.70 8.65
N LEU A 348 5.44 9.42 8.30
CA LEU A 348 5.69 10.76 8.82
C LEU A 348 4.54 11.71 8.45
N ALA A 349 4.14 11.76 7.17
CA ALA A 349 3.03 12.57 6.69
C ALA A 349 1.71 12.24 7.42
N SER A 350 1.42 10.96 7.62
CA SER A 350 0.25 10.48 8.35
C SER A 350 0.25 10.95 9.83
N GLN A 351 1.42 10.99 10.49
CA GLN A 351 1.54 11.45 11.87
C GLN A 351 1.44 12.98 12.00
N ILE A 352 1.99 13.74 11.05
CA ILE A 352 1.86 15.20 11.01
C ILE A 352 0.39 15.60 10.90
N GLY A 353 -0.37 14.90 10.07
CA GLY A 353 -1.81 15.09 9.90
C GLY A 353 -2.61 15.00 11.20
N SER A 354 -2.11 14.30 12.20
CA SER A 354 -2.76 14.17 13.51
C SER A 354 -2.69 15.46 14.37
N LYS A 355 -1.86 16.43 14.00
CA LYS A 355 -1.64 17.74 14.70
C LYS A 355 -1.40 17.58 16.22
N LEU A 356 -0.75 16.49 16.63
CA LEU A 356 -0.42 16.23 18.03
C LEU A 356 0.60 17.25 18.55
N SER A 357 0.44 17.67 19.79
CA SER A 357 1.38 18.52 20.52
C SER A 357 1.88 17.83 21.79
N GLY A 358 3.08 18.21 22.26
CA GLY A 358 3.70 17.60 23.43
C GLY A 358 4.14 16.14 23.23
N THR A 359 4.33 15.71 22.00
CA THR A 359 4.72 14.36 21.61
C THR A 359 6.22 14.30 21.32
N LEU A 360 6.85 13.17 21.63
CA LEU A 360 8.23 12.85 21.24
C LEU A 360 8.22 12.03 19.94
N TYR A 361 8.75 12.60 18.88
CA TYR A 361 8.98 11.89 17.61
C TYR A 361 10.41 11.39 17.54
N VAL A 362 10.58 10.10 17.22
CA VAL A 362 11.89 9.48 17.01
C VAL A 362 11.93 8.93 15.59
N LEU A 363 12.86 9.44 14.78
CA LEU A 363 13.05 9.07 13.38
C LEU A 363 14.44 8.47 13.19
N ASP A 364 14.51 7.40 12.39
CA ASP A 364 15.74 6.71 12.05
C ASP A 364 16.04 6.94 10.57
N GLU A 365 17.14 7.67 10.26
CA GLU A 365 17.65 8.02 8.92
C GLU A 365 16.55 8.47 7.92
N PRO A 366 15.73 9.49 8.23
CA PRO A 366 14.61 9.87 7.37
C PRO A 366 15.03 10.45 6.01
N THR A 367 16.31 10.82 5.82
CA THR A 367 16.85 11.35 4.56
C THR A 367 17.32 10.26 3.60
N ILE A 368 17.28 8.97 3.99
CA ILE A 368 17.79 7.89 3.16
C ILE A 368 17.14 7.85 1.77
N GLY A 369 17.96 7.85 0.73
CA GLY A 369 17.49 7.81 -0.68
C GLY A 369 16.89 9.11 -1.17
N LEU A 370 16.95 10.21 -0.39
CA LEU A 370 16.55 11.53 -0.82
C LEU A 370 17.61 12.20 -1.72
N HIS A 371 17.15 13.13 -2.52
CA HIS A 371 17.99 14.13 -3.17
C HIS A 371 18.03 15.38 -2.28
N GLU A 372 19.09 16.17 -2.32
CA GLU A 372 19.25 17.40 -1.52
C GLU A 372 18.00 18.31 -1.55
N ARG A 373 17.39 18.49 -2.74
CA ARG A 373 16.13 19.24 -2.88
C ARG A 373 14.99 18.70 -1.99
N ASP A 374 14.90 17.39 -1.86
CA ASP A 374 13.83 16.74 -1.09
C ASP A 374 14.19 16.71 0.40
N THR A 375 15.49 16.67 0.74
CA THR A 375 16.00 16.84 2.11
C THR A 375 15.61 18.20 2.70
N ASP A 376 15.71 19.29 1.94
CA ASP A 376 15.29 20.63 2.39
C ASP A 376 13.79 20.67 2.76
N ARG A 377 12.93 20.02 1.98
CA ARG A 377 11.49 19.88 2.29
C ARG A 377 11.26 19.11 3.59
N LEU A 378 11.97 17.98 3.77
CA LEU A 378 11.88 17.18 4.99
C LEU A 378 12.32 17.97 6.21
N ILE A 379 13.44 18.71 6.15
CA ILE A 379 13.93 19.57 7.23
C ILE A 379 12.87 20.62 7.62
N LYS A 380 12.23 21.26 6.66
CA LYS A 380 11.13 22.21 6.92
C LYS A 380 9.97 21.55 7.65
N THR A 381 9.62 20.33 7.24
CA THR A 381 8.57 19.52 7.88
C THR A 381 8.92 19.19 9.34
N LEU A 382 10.17 18.74 9.61
CA LEU A 382 10.63 18.45 10.96
C LEU A 382 10.64 19.71 11.87
N LYS A 383 11.05 20.85 11.31
CA LYS A 383 10.98 22.15 12.01
C LYS A 383 9.53 22.57 12.30
N SER A 384 8.60 22.31 11.39
CA SER A 384 7.18 22.56 11.60
C SER A 384 6.62 21.68 12.73
N LEU A 385 6.97 20.40 12.78
CA LEU A 385 6.60 19.52 13.91
C LEU A 385 7.11 20.03 15.25
N LYS A 386 8.37 20.49 15.29
CA LYS A 386 8.94 21.14 16.48
C LYS A 386 8.15 22.40 16.86
N GLY A 387 7.76 23.22 15.86
CA GLY A 387 6.97 24.44 16.06
C GLY A 387 5.60 24.22 16.70
N LEU A 388 5.02 23.03 16.57
CA LEU A 388 3.79 22.62 17.26
C LEU A 388 3.98 22.26 18.74
N GLY A 389 5.19 22.47 19.32
CA GLY A 389 5.49 22.14 20.70
C GLY A 389 5.90 20.66 20.92
N ASN A 390 6.34 19.98 19.88
CA ASN A 390 6.85 18.62 19.94
C ASN A 390 8.37 18.56 20.11
N THR A 391 8.88 17.45 20.60
CA THR A 391 10.30 17.11 20.59
C THR A 391 10.58 16.15 19.44
N VAL A 392 11.58 16.43 18.62
CA VAL A 392 11.98 15.60 17.49
C VAL A 392 13.41 15.11 17.68
N ILE A 393 13.60 13.80 17.76
CA ILE A 393 14.92 13.14 17.82
C ILE A 393 15.11 12.42 16.49
N VAL A 394 16.22 12.70 15.82
CA VAL A 394 16.56 12.13 14.52
C VAL A 394 17.91 11.45 14.61
N VAL A 395 18.02 10.20 14.19
CA VAL A 395 19.29 9.54 13.93
C VAL A 395 19.63 9.85 12.46
N GLU A 396 20.76 10.51 12.21
CA GLU A 396 21.08 10.99 10.87
C GLU A 396 22.57 11.02 10.57
N HIS A 397 22.87 10.95 9.27
CA HIS A 397 24.21 11.06 8.70
C HIS A 397 24.30 12.15 7.64
N ASP A 398 23.17 12.76 7.28
CA ASP A 398 23.06 13.83 6.30
C ASP A 398 23.56 15.15 6.88
N GLU A 399 24.48 15.80 6.15
CA GLU A 399 25.15 17.02 6.60
C GLU A 399 24.17 18.18 6.80
N GLU A 400 23.21 18.39 5.87
CA GLU A 400 22.23 19.47 5.93
C GLU A 400 21.27 19.32 7.12
N THR A 401 20.85 18.07 7.38
CA THR A 401 19.98 17.75 8.52
C THR A 401 20.69 17.98 9.85
N ILE A 402 21.96 17.58 9.96
CA ILE A 402 22.77 17.83 11.15
C ILE A 402 22.93 19.35 11.39
N PHE A 403 23.29 20.13 10.36
CA PHE A 403 23.39 21.58 10.46
C PHE A 403 22.06 22.26 10.85
N ALA A 404 20.94 21.68 10.45
CA ALA A 404 19.60 22.20 10.75
C ALA A 404 19.12 21.88 12.17
N SER A 405 19.81 21.00 12.91
CA SER A 405 19.46 20.58 14.26
C SER A 405 19.84 21.64 15.31
N ASP A 406 19.06 21.74 16.40
CA ASP A 406 19.38 22.63 17.52
C ASP A 406 20.46 22.03 18.42
N PHE A 407 20.50 20.71 18.54
CA PHE A 407 21.34 19.98 19.49
C PHE A 407 21.87 18.70 18.86
N LEU A 408 23.15 18.41 19.06
CA LEU A 408 23.84 17.23 18.53
C LEU A 408 24.35 16.35 19.65
N VAL A 409 24.13 15.05 19.51
CA VAL A 409 24.76 13.99 20.31
C VAL A 409 25.47 13.06 19.33
N ASP A 410 26.80 13.04 19.40
CA ASP A 410 27.63 12.18 18.54
C ASP A 410 28.17 10.97 19.32
N LEU A 411 27.92 9.78 18.77
CA LEU A 411 28.30 8.51 19.35
C LEU A 411 29.50 7.91 18.61
N GLY A 412 30.41 7.34 19.35
CA GLY A 412 31.63 6.73 18.81
C GLY A 412 32.50 6.07 19.88
N PRO A 413 33.84 6.07 19.69
CA PRO A 413 34.58 6.53 18.50
C PRO A 413 34.50 5.57 17.31
N GLU A 414 34.21 4.28 17.57
CA GLU A 414 34.15 3.19 16.57
C GLU A 414 32.82 2.45 16.67
N ALA A 415 32.71 1.29 16.02
CA ALA A 415 31.50 0.46 16.03
C ALA A 415 31.62 -0.73 17.00
N GLY A 416 30.46 -1.32 17.39
CA GLY A 416 30.38 -2.50 18.25
C GLY A 416 30.99 -2.30 19.65
N LYS A 417 31.85 -3.20 20.09
CA LYS A 417 32.46 -3.16 21.44
C LYS A 417 33.36 -1.93 21.68
N HIS A 418 33.81 -1.26 20.63
CA HIS A 418 34.65 -0.09 20.70
C HIS A 418 33.92 1.23 20.46
N GLY A 419 32.58 1.14 20.29
CA GLY A 419 31.67 2.27 20.17
C GLY A 419 30.79 2.43 21.41
N GLY A 420 29.70 3.20 21.26
CA GLY A 420 28.70 3.41 22.30
C GLY A 420 29.06 4.47 23.33
N GLU A 421 30.15 5.22 23.13
CA GLU A 421 30.53 6.36 23.98
C GLU A 421 30.00 7.66 23.37
N VAL A 422 29.61 8.63 24.21
CA VAL A 422 29.29 9.98 23.75
C VAL A 422 30.61 10.72 23.52
N VAL A 423 30.94 10.97 22.25
CA VAL A 423 32.21 11.65 21.87
C VAL A 423 32.03 13.17 21.71
N ALA A 424 30.84 13.65 21.45
CA ALA A 424 30.47 15.07 21.47
C ALA A 424 28.99 15.25 21.84
N ILE A 425 28.69 16.29 22.59
CA ILE A 425 27.32 16.65 23.00
C ILE A 425 27.21 18.16 23.22
N GLY A 426 26.14 18.78 22.70
CA GLY A 426 25.89 20.22 22.88
C GLY A 426 25.06 20.83 21.76
N GLU A 427 24.87 22.15 21.86
CA GLU A 427 24.26 22.94 20.79
C GLU A 427 25.09 22.81 19.49
N THR A 428 24.45 22.44 18.40
CA THR A 428 25.10 22.15 17.12
C THR A 428 25.99 23.29 16.65
N GLU A 429 25.47 24.53 16.69
CA GLU A 429 26.23 25.72 16.26
C GLU A 429 27.49 25.94 17.11
N LYS A 430 27.42 25.74 18.43
CA LYS A 430 28.57 25.86 19.31
C LYS A 430 29.61 24.78 19.06
N LEU A 431 29.20 23.54 18.84
CA LEU A 431 30.10 22.43 18.55
C LEU A 431 30.85 22.62 17.22
N LEU A 432 30.18 23.10 16.19
CA LEU A 432 30.76 23.35 14.87
C LEU A 432 31.75 24.52 14.87
N ASN A 433 31.49 25.55 15.66
CA ASN A 433 32.33 26.75 15.78
C ASN A 433 33.50 26.58 16.77
N THR A 434 33.46 25.56 17.63
CA THR A 434 34.53 25.31 18.62
C THR A 434 35.75 24.71 17.93
N ARG A 435 36.97 25.29 18.21
CA ARG A 435 38.20 24.67 17.77
C ARG A 435 38.30 23.29 18.43
N LEU A 436 38.15 22.23 17.62
CA LEU A 436 38.28 20.84 18.09
C LEU A 436 39.64 20.64 18.71
N SER A 437 39.70 20.35 20.00
CA SER A 437 40.96 19.98 20.68
C SER A 437 41.42 18.62 20.15
N LYS A 438 42.73 18.30 20.28
CA LYS A 438 43.30 16.98 19.93
C LYS A 438 42.65 15.83 20.71
N ALA A 439 41.92 16.11 21.79
CA ALA A 439 41.22 15.15 22.63
C ALA A 439 39.83 14.76 22.08
N ASN A 440 39.31 15.49 21.10
CA ASN A 440 37.98 15.21 20.56
C ASN A 440 38.05 14.12 19.49
N LYS A 441 37.49 12.94 19.78
CA LYS A 441 37.52 11.74 18.91
C LYS A 441 36.36 11.68 17.92
N SER A 442 35.61 12.78 17.74
CA SER A 442 34.42 12.80 16.84
C SER A 442 34.87 12.89 15.37
N ALA A 443 34.71 11.80 14.64
CA ALA A 443 34.90 11.77 13.19
C ALA A 443 33.87 12.64 12.48
N THR A 444 32.63 12.69 12.96
CA THR A 444 31.55 13.50 12.44
C THR A 444 31.92 14.98 12.43
N LEU A 445 32.37 15.52 13.56
CA LEU A 445 32.78 16.92 13.65
C LEU A 445 34.04 17.23 12.81
N GLU A 446 34.96 16.26 12.60
CA GLU A 446 36.11 16.45 11.71
C GLU A 446 35.68 16.67 10.26
N TYR A 447 34.70 15.91 9.77
CA TYR A 447 34.13 16.09 8.43
C TYR A 447 33.31 17.38 8.31
N LEU A 448 32.37 17.62 9.22
CA LEU A 448 31.50 18.80 9.20
C LEU A 448 32.30 20.11 9.33
N SER A 449 33.39 20.12 10.08
CA SER A 449 34.28 21.31 10.18
C SER A 449 35.25 21.45 8.99
N GLY A 450 35.24 20.53 8.04
CA GLY A 450 36.12 20.51 6.87
C GLY A 450 37.61 20.19 7.18
N LYS A 451 37.95 19.76 8.41
CA LYS A 451 39.30 19.30 8.75
C LYS A 451 39.66 18.00 8.03
N ARG A 452 38.67 17.16 7.83
CA ARG A 452 38.78 15.91 7.06
C ARG A 452 37.88 16.01 5.82
N LYS A 453 38.42 15.63 4.68
CA LYS A 453 37.72 15.70 3.39
C LYS A 453 37.92 14.42 2.59
N ILE A 454 36.93 14.05 1.78
CA ILE A 454 37.13 13.07 0.73
C ILE A 454 37.70 13.82 -0.46
N GLU A 455 38.94 13.47 -0.82
CA GLU A 455 39.64 14.12 -1.92
C GLU A 455 39.01 13.76 -3.27
N MET A 456 38.86 14.76 -4.15
CA MET A 456 38.40 14.53 -5.51
C MET A 456 39.47 13.78 -6.30
N PRO A 457 39.18 12.59 -6.84
CA PRO A 457 40.15 11.81 -7.58
C PRO A 457 40.57 12.50 -8.89
N GLN A 458 41.81 12.24 -9.31
CA GLN A 458 42.31 12.72 -10.59
C GLN A 458 41.42 12.21 -11.75
N ARG A 459 41.29 12.99 -12.85
CA ARG A 459 40.56 12.61 -14.04
C ARG A 459 41.06 11.29 -14.61
N ARG A 460 40.17 10.31 -14.73
CA ARG A 460 40.52 9.01 -15.32
C ARG A 460 40.50 9.11 -16.86
N LYS A 461 41.36 8.30 -17.49
CA LYS A 461 41.45 8.21 -18.97
C LYS A 461 40.06 7.84 -19.55
N LYS A 462 39.73 8.41 -20.71
CA LYS A 462 38.52 8.02 -21.44
C LYS A 462 38.58 6.54 -21.85
N THR A 463 37.45 5.84 -21.83
CA THR A 463 37.31 4.50 -22.39
C THR A 463 36.52 4.58 -23.69
N THR A 464 36.83 3.71 -24.64
CA THR A 464 36.15 3.58 -25.92
C THR A 464 35.01 2.54 -25.84
N GLU A 465 35.08 1.63 -24.86
CA GLU A 465 34.10 0.58 -24.66
C GLU A 465 32.94 1.12 -23.80
N THR A 466 31.72 1.02 -24.31
CA THR A 466 30.52 1.55 -23.65
C THR A 466 29.34 0.61 -23.85
N ILE A 467 28.44 0.56 -22.86
CA ILE A 467 27.09 0.02 -23.06
C ILE A 467 26.18 1.19 -23.45
N ARG A 468 25.44 1.03 -24.53
CA ARG A 468 24.47 2.03 -24.97
C ARG A 468 23.07 1.45 -24.95
N ILE A 469 22.17 2.15 -24.30
CA ILE A 469 20.72 1.90 -24.31
C ILE A 469 20.11 2.95 -25.24
N ILE A 470 19.28 2.52 -26.16
CA ILE A 470 18.61 3.39 -27.13
C ILE A 470 17.10 3.20 -26.99
N GLY A 471 16.38 4.30 -26.84
CA GLY A 471 14.93 4.30 -26.85
C GLY A 471 14.28 3.63 -25.64
N ALA A 472 14.75 3.93 -24.42
CA ALA A 472 14.17 3.42 -23.18
C ALA A 472 12.83 4.11 -22.88
N THR A 473 11.75 3.31 -22.70
CA THR A 473 10.37 3.78 -22.49
C THR A 473 9.69 3.18 -21.27
N ALA A 474 10.44 2.52 -20.38
CA ALA A 474 9.88 1.94 -19.16
C ALA A 474 9.37 3.01 -18.19
N ASN A 475 8.19 2.81 -17.64
CA ASN A 475 7.56 3.69 -16.64
C ASN A 475 7.55 5.17 -17.12
N ASN A 476 8.24 6.05 -16.40
CA ASN A 476 8.32 7.48 -16.72
C ASN A 476 9.44 7.86 -17.71
N LEU A 477 10.20 6.90 -18.22
CA LEU A 477 11.27 7.18 -19.19
C LEU A 477 10.70 7.59 -20.55
N LYS A 478 11.15 8.73 -21.08
CA LYS A 478 10.65 9.35 -22.31
C LYS A 478 11.60 9.10 -23.47
N ASN A 479 11.62 7.87 -24.01
CA ASN A 479 12.48 7.49 -25.14
C ASN A 479 13.98 7.84 -24.89
N LEU A 480 14.46 7.50 -23.70
CA LEU A 480 15.78 7.90 -23.21
C LEU A 480 16.89 7.13 -23.92
N ASN A 481 17.95 7.84 -24.30
CA ASN A 481 19.21 7.26 -24.70
C ASN A 481 20.25 7.45 -23.59
N ALA A 482 20.91 6.36 -23.18
CA ALA A 482 21.92 6.40 -22.13
C ALA A 482 23.17 5.64 -22.52
N GLU A 483 24.34 6.15 -22.10
CA GLU A 483 25.64 5.56 -22.36
C GLU A 483 26.40 5.34 -21.04
N PHE A 484 26.87 4.10 -20.83
CA PHE A 484 27.58 3.69 -19.64
C PHE A 484 29.02 3.29 -20.04
N PRO A 485 30.03 4.09 -19.70
CA PRO A 485 31.43 3.75 -19.97
C PRO A 485 31.87 2.55 -19.15
N LEU A 486 32.48 1.56 -19.78
CA LEU A 486 32.98 0.37 -19.12
C LEU A 486 34.30 0.62 -18.36
N ARG A 487 34.63 -0.27 -17.41
CA ARG A 487 35.80 -0.18 -16.53
C ARG A 487 35.86 1.13 -15.75
N LYS A 488 34.67 1.68 -15.42
CA LYS A 488 34.49 2.92 -14.65
C LYS A 488 33.56 2.70 -13.49
N PHE A 489 33.70 3.51 -12.48
CA PHE A 489 32.69 3.71 -11.45
C PHE A 489 31.73 4.78 -11.97
N VAL A 490 30.48 4.40 -12.24
CA VAL A 490 29.45 5.25 -12.84
C VAL A 490 28.32 5.45 -11.81
N CYS A 491 27.99 6.71 -11.52
CA CYS A 491 26.87 7.09 -10.70
C CYS A 491 25.68 7.52 -11.58
N ILE A 492 24.47 7.06 -11.25
CA ILE A 492 23.21 7.56 -11.79
C ILE A 492 22.55 8.38 -10.68
N THR A 493 22.41 9.69 -10.91
CA THR A 493 21.85 10.64 -9.95
C THR A 493 20.59 11.30 -10.47
N GLY A 494 19.87 12.00 -9.60
CA GLY A 494 18.65 12.75 -9.92
C GLY A 494 17.66 12.72 -8.76
N VAL A 495 16.63 13.54 -8.84
CA VAL A 495 15.58 13.65 -7.81
C VAL A 495 14.83 12.34 -7.59
N SER A 496 14.17 12.20 -6.45
CA SER A 496 13.31 11.04 -6.15
C SER A 496 12.23 10.90 -7.24
N GLY A 497 11.92 9.66 -7.66
CA GLY A 497 10.94 9.42 -8.73
C GLY A 497 11.42 9.73 -10.16
N SER A 498 12.65 10.21 -10.39
CA SER A 498 13.14 10.57 -11.75
C SER A 498 13.36 9.40 -12.70
N GLY A 499 13.23 8.15 -12.25
CA GLY A 499 13.40 6.96 -13.08
C GLY A 499 14.78 6.30 -13.01
N LYS A 500 15.64 6.67 -12.03
CA LYS A 500 16.97 6.06 -11.83
C LYS A 500 16.92 4.54 -11.71
N SER A 501 16.09 4.04 -10.80
CA SER A 501 15.91 2.60 -10.57
C SER A 501 15.30 1.92 -11.81
N THR A 502 14.34 2.56 -12.46
CA THR A 502 13.74 2.07 -13.73
C THR A 502 14.81 1.89 -14.81
N LEU A 503 15.70 2.89 -14.99
CA LEU A 503 16.78 2.80 -15.96
C LEU A 503 17.76 1.67 -15.60
N LEU A 504 18.12 1.54 -14.32
CA LEU A 504 19.09 0.54 -13.86
C LEU A 504 18.50 -0.87 -13.85
N HIS A 505 17.35 -1.09 -13.21
CA HIS A 505 16.75 -2.41 -13.00
C HIS A 505 15.96 -2.87 -14.22
N ASP A 506 14.97 -2.06 -14.66
CA ASP A 506 14.00 -2.51 -15.68
C ASP A 506 14.57 -2.46 -17.09
N VAL A 507 15.47 -1.51 -17.35
CA VAL A 507 16.05 -1.36 -18.69
C VAL A 507 17.44 -1.99 -18.78
N LEU A 508 18.41 -1.55 -17.98
CA LEU A 508 19.80 -2.03 -18.14
C LEU A 508 19.93 -3.49 -17.69
N TYR A 509 19.62 -3.79 -16.43
CA TYR A 509 19.84 -5.12 -15.85
C TYR A 509 19.02 -6.22 -16.52
N LYS A 510 17.68 -6.02 -16.66
CA LYS A 510 16.81 -7.03 -17.27
C LYS A 510 17.21 -7.36 -18.70
N ASN A 511 17.50 -6.34 -19.53
CA ASN A 511 17.90 -6.56 -20.92
C ASN A 511 19.29 -7.23 -21.03
N LEU A 512 20.28 -6.77 -20.26
CA LEU A 512 21.60 -7.40 -20.29
C LEU A 512 21.55 -8.85 -19.76
N ASN A 513 20.80 -9.11 -18.70
CA ASN A 513 20.64 -10.46 -18.16
C ASN A 513 19.97 -11.38 -19.19
N ARG A 514 18.95 -10.89 -19.90
CA ARG A 514 18.29 -11.62 -20.97
C ARG A 514 19.24 -11.94 -22.13
N ILE A 515 20.07 -10.98 -22.56
CA ILE A 515 21.06 -11.18 -23.61
C ILE A 515 22.09 -12.23 -23.21
N LYS A 516 22.56 -12.20 -21.94
CA LYS A 516 23.62 -13.10 -21.45
C LYS A 516 23.11 -14.49 -21.08
N SER A 517 21.88 -14.64 -20.61
CA SER A 517 21.29 -15.94 -20.28
C SER A 517 20.88 -16.78 -21.51
N ARG A 518 21.04 -16.22 -22.73
CA ARG A 518 20.63 -16.86 -24.00
C ARG A 518 19.15 -17.28 -24.04
N ILE A 519 18.33 -16.79 -23.14
CA ILE A 519 16.89 -17.05 -23.10
C ILE A 519 16.20 -16.07 -24.07
N ASN A 520 15.60 -16.61 -25.16
CA ASN A 520 14.82 -15.85 -26.13
C ASN A 520 15.56 -14.66 -26.81
N ILE A 521 16.65 -14.93 -27.50
CA ILE A 521 17.46 -13.90 -28.22
C ILE A 521 16.65 -13.19 -29.31
N ASN A 522 15.62 -13.82 -29.87
CA ASN A 522 14.81 -13.30 -30.99
C ASN A 522 13.54 -12.54 -30.57
N GLY A 523 13.26 -12.37 -29.28
CA GLY A 523 12.12 -11.60 -28.81
C GLY A 523 12.43 -10.12 -28.68
N PRO A 524 11.43 -9.21 -28.71
CA PRO A 524 11.64 -7.77 -28.53
C PRO A 524 12.31 -7.51 -27.17
N LEU A 525 13.28 -6.59 -27.16
CA LEU A 525 13.88 -6.09 -25.94
C LEU A 525 12.80 -5.43 -25.09
N GLY A 526 12.74 -5.77 -23.80
CA GLY A 526 11.77 -5.16 -22.89
C GLY A 526 12.12 -3.69 -22.64
N ASN A 527 11.19 -2.79 -22.96
CA ASN A 527 11.28 -1.37 -22.59
C ASN A 527 12.47 -0.58 -23.17
N ALA A 528 13.14 -1.08 -24.21
CA ALA A 528 14.19 -0.38 -24.95
C ALA A 528 14.21 -0.84 -26.41
N SER A 529 14.57 0.07 -27.33
CA SER A 529 14.68 -0.26 -28.76
C SER A 529 15.93 -1.09 -29.05
N LYS A 530 17.08 -0.73 -28.46
CA LYS A 530 18.36 -1.43 -28.63
C LYS A 530 19.24 -1.34 -27.40
N VAL A 531 20.03 -2.38 -27.17
CA VAL A 531 21.14 -2.41 -26.19
C VAL A 531 22.38 -2.86 -26.94
N LEU A 532 23.42 -2.02 -26.94
CA LEU A 532 24.68 -2.24 -27.63
C LEU A 532 25.83 -2.33 -26.60
N GLY A 533 26.90 -3.06 -26.92
CA GLY A 533 28.07 -3.21 -26.03
C GLY A 533 27.93 -4.33 -25.00
N ALA A 534 26.87 -5.15 -25.07
CA ALA A 534 26.69 -6.31 -24.19
C ALA A 534 27.78 -7.37 -24.39
N GLU A 535 28.43 -7.42 -25.55
CA GLU A 535 29.56 -8.31 -25.87
C GLU A 535 30.77 -8.11 -24.97
N TYR A 536 30.98 -6.88 -24.47
CA TYR A 536 32.11 -6.55 -23.59
C TYR A 536 31.93 -7.00 -22.13
N ILE A 537 30.80 -7.61 -21.77
CA ILE A 537 30.47 -8.03 -20.41
C ILE A 537 30.39 -9.55 -20.35
N ASP A 538 31.09 -10.17 -19.42
CA ASP A 538 31.02 -11.62 -19.18
C ASP A 538 29.88 -11.98 -18.23
N LYS A 539 29.77 -11.27 -17.10
CA LYS A 539 28.82 -11.55 -16.03
C LYS A 539 28.21 -10.28 -15.47
N ILE A 540 26.95 -10.37 -15.08
CA ILE A 540 26.23 -9.28 -14.43
C ILE A 540 25.83 -9.73 -13.03
N VAL A 541 26.12 -8.89 -12.04
CA VAL A 541 25.72 -9.07 -10.66
C VAL A 541 24.87 -7.89 -10.26
N MET A 542 23.68 -8.17 -9.75
CA MET A 542 22.80 -7.16 -9.17
C MET A 542 22.94 -7.21 -7.66
N VAL A 543 23.15 -6.06 -7.05
CA VAL A 543 23.08 -5.85 -5.60
C VAL A 543 22.02 -4.79 -5.36
N ASP A 544 21.00 -5.14 -4.62
CA ASP A 544 19.89 -4.26 -4.28
C ASP A 544 19.74 -4.09 -2.74
N GLN A 545 18.80 -3.29 -2.33
CA GLN A 545 18.47 -3.05 -0.92
C GLN A 545 17.54 -4.12 -0.32
N SER A 546 17.28 -5.21 -1.03
CA SER A 546 16.45 -6.30 -0.52
C SER A 546 17.07 -6.91 0.72
N PRO A 547 16.27 -7.25 1.75
CA PRO A 547 16.78 -7.95 2.91
C PRO A 547 17.52 -9.23 2.50
N ILE A 548 18.68 -9.51 3.09
CA ILE A 548 19.49 -10.72 2.83
C ILE A 548 18.77 -12.03 3.18
N GLY A 549 17.60 -11.94 3.79
CA GLY A 549 16.69 -13.05 4.05
C GLY A 549 15.41 -12.60 4.72
N ARG A 550 14.31 -13.21 4.34
CA ARG A 550 12.96 -12.94 4.91
C ARG A 550 12.67 -13.82 6.14
N SER A 551 13.53 -14.79 6.40
CA SER A 551 13.37 -15.71 7.53
C SER A 551 14.29 -15.30 8.68
N PRO A 552 13.82 -15.36 9.92
CA PRO A 552 14.66 -15.13 11.10
C PRO A 552 15.80 -16.15 11.26
N ARG A 553 15.82 -17.21 10.44
CA ARG A 553 16.92 -18.17 10.35
C ARG A 553 18.04 -17.72 9.41
N SER A 554 17.76 -16.76 8.52
CA SER A 554 18.79 -16.14 7.68
C SER A 554 19.68 -15.24 8.53
N ASN A 555 20.98 -15.35 8.37
CA ASN A 555 21.98 -14.58 9.11
C ASN A 555 23.26 -14.39 8.25
N PRO A 556 24.21 -13.52 8.66
CA PRO A 556 25.44 -13.29 7.93
C PRO A 556 26.22 -14.56 7.59
N ALA A 557 26.31 -15.51 8.54
CA ALA A 557 27.04 -16.76 8.32
C ALA A 557 26.38 -17.66 7.26
N THR A 558 25.03 -17.72 7.21
CA THR A 558 24.33 -18.51 6.18
C THR A 558 24.36 -17.84 4.81
N TYR A 559 24.20 -16.52 4.76
CA TYR A 559 24.21 -15.75 3.52
C TYR A 559 25.55 -15.82 2.79
N THR A 560 26.65 -15.67 3.52
CA THR A 560 28.02 -15.75 2.97
C THR A 560 28.50 -17.18 2.71
N GLY A 561 27.71 -18.17 3.16
CA GLY A 561 28.08 -19.58 3.08
C GLY A 561 29.19 -20.02 4.06
N ILE A 562 29.60 -19.14 4.99
CA ILE A 562 30.57 -19.46 6.05
C ILE A 562 30.05 -20.56 6.96
N PHE A 563 28.76 -20.56 7.24
CA PHE A 563 28.13 -21.51 8.15
C PHE A 563 28.27 -22.96 7.68
N THR A 564 28.34 -23.22 6.38
CA THR A 564 28.63 -24.58 5.86
C THR A 564 29.99 -25.05 6.32
N HIS A 565 31.02 -24.24 6.18
CA HIS A 565 32.39 -24.60 6.63
C HIS A 565 32.49 -24.70 8.16
N ILE A 566 31.76 -23.89 8.92
CA ILE A 566 31.68 -24.01 10.38
C ILE A 566 31.09 -25.35 10.79
N ARG A 567 30.00 -25.80 10.12
CA ARG A 567 29.36 -27.09 10.40
C ARG A 567 30.32 -28.27 10.07
N ASP A 568 30.98 -28.21 8.94
CA ASP A 568 31.95 -29.24 8.51
C ASP A 568 33.10 -29.30 9.50
N PHE A 569 33.58 -28.14 9.97
CA PHE A 569 34.61 -28.07 10.99
C PHE A 569 34.17 -28.70 12.31
N TYR A 570 33.01 -28.37 12.83
CA TYR A 570 32.47 -28.97 14.06
C TYR A 570 32.25 -30.48 13.94
N ALA A 571 31.76 -30.96 12.77
CA ALA A 571 31.65 -32.38 12.50
C ALA A 571 33.00 -33.12 12.41
N SER A 572 34.09 -32.41 12.10
CA SER A 572 35.44 -32.99 12.04
C SER A 572 36.10 -33.17 13.41
N LEU A 573 35.59 -32.53 14.45
CA LEU A 573 36.13 -32.59 15.80
C LEU A 573 36.09 -34.03 16.36
N PRO A 574 37.11 -34.45 17.18
CA PRO A 574 37.16 -35.79 17.74
C PRO A 574 35.85 -36.20 18.47
N GLU A 575 35.38 -35.32 19.36
CA GLU A 575 34.14 -35.55 20.14
C GLU A 575 32.90 -35.73 19.26
N ALA A 576 32.79 -35.01 18.13
CA ALA A 576 31.69 -35.18 17.17
C ALA A 576 31.79 -36.52 16.43
N LYS A 577 33.00 -36.93 16.04
CA LYS A 577 33.26 -38.22 15.37
C LYS A 577 32.97 -39.40 16.28
N GLU A 578 33.37 -39.35 17.54
CA GLU A 578 33.09 -40.39 18.55
C GLU A 578 31.60 -40.60 18.74
N ARG A 579 30.79 -39.53 18.63
CA ARG A 579 29.32 -39.57 18.75
C ARG A 579 28.62 -39.88 17.40
N GLY A 580 29.36 -40.04 16.31
CA GLY A 580 28.83 -40.26 14.98
C GLY A 580 28.06 -39.08 14.41
N TYR A 581 28.39 -37.86 14.82
CA TYR A 581 27.72 -36.65 14.36
C TYR A 581 28.22 -36.18 13.01
N SER A 582 27.30 -36.10 12.04
CA SER A 582 27.59 -35.53 10.72
C SER A 582 27.35 -34.00 10.72
N HIS A 583 27.73 -33.33 9.63
CA HIS A 583 27.53 -31.88 9.45
C HIS A 583 26.07 -31.44 9.58
N SER A 584 25.10 -32.33 9.30
CA SER A 584 23.67 -32.05 9.47
C SER A 584 23.28 -31.85 10.93
N ARG A 585 23.99 -32.51 11.87
CA ARG A 585 23.77 -32.34 13.32
C ARG A 585 23.98 -30.88 13.77
N PHE A 586 24.91 -30.21 13.14
CA PHE A 586 25.27 -28.81 13.43
C PHE A 586 24.46 -27.79 12.59
N SER A 587 23.33 -28.22 12.03
CA SER A 587 22.39 -27.34 11.31
C SER A 587 21.18 -27.00 12.16
N PHE A 588 20.84 -25.74 12.29
CA PHE A 588 19.59 -25.32 12.92
C PHE A 588 18.38 -25.38 11.95
N ASN A 589 18.60 -25.71 10.67
CA ASN A 589 17.52 -25.83 9.67
C ASN A 589 17.00 -27.28 9.52
N VAL A 590 17.78 -28.27 9.96
CA VAL A 590 17.48 -29.69 9.81
C VAL A 590 17.21 -30.32 11.18
N SER A 591 16.26 -31.26 11.25
CA SER A 591 15.98 -32.03 12.47
C SER A 591 17.18 -32.85 12.91
N GLY A 592 17.24 -33.19 14.19
CA GLY A 592 18.29 -34.00 14.79
C GLY A 592 19.27 -33.23 15.67
N GLY A 593 19.72 -32.03 15.27
CA GLY A 593 20.61 -31.19 16.10
C GLY A 593 20.01 -29.88 16.57
N ARG A 594 18.93 -29.43 15.93
CA ARG A 594 18.23 -28.19 16.30
C ARG A 594 17.32 -28.37 17.52
N CYS A 595 16.96 -27.29 18.15
CA CYS A 595 15.86 -27.27 19.12
C CYS A 595 14.54 -27.48 18.40
N GLU A 596 13.83 -28.56 18.71
CA GLU A 596 12.55 -28.87 18.02
C GLU A 596 11.41 -27.96 18.52
N ALA A 597 11.44 -27.40 19.73
CA ALA A 597 10.42 -26.48 20.22
C ALA A 597 10.30 -25.21 19.38
N CYS A 598 11.43 -24.60 19.00
CA CYS A 598 11.46 -23.43 18.12
C CYS A 598 11.91 -23.77 16.68
N GLN A 599 12.09 -25.05 16.36
CA GLN A 599 12.58 -25.54 15.08
C GLN A 599 13.87 -24.85 14.59
N GLY A 600 14.75 -24.52 15.52
CA GLY A 600 16.03 -23.85 15.24
C GLY A 600 15.97 -22.33 15.06
N ALA A 601 14.83 -21.70 15.22
CA ALA A 601 14.70 -20.24 15.14
C ALA A 601 15.35 -19.52 16.32
N GLY A 602 15.37 -20.13 17.50
CA GLY A 602 15.84 -19.53 18.76
C GLY A 602 14.75 -18.79 19.52
N PHE A 603 13.62 -18.48 18.86
CA PHE A 603 12.49 -17.77 19.42
C PHE A 603 11.18 -18.28 18.81
N ASN A 604 10.07 -17.98 19.44
CA ASN A 604 8.72 -18.25 18.99
C ASN A 604 8.08 -16.94 18.53
N VAL A 605 7.37 -16.97 17.40
CA VAL A 605 6.58 -15.85 16.90
C VAL A 605 5.14 -16.08 17.28
N ILE A 606 4.57 -15.16 18.03
CA ILE A 606 3.16 -15.18 18.42
C ILE A 606 2.43 -14.21 17.47
N GLU A 607 1.63 -14.75 16.56
CA GLU A 607 0.79 -13.95 15.67
C GLU A 607 -0.40 -13.39 16.44
N MET A 608 -0.66 -12.10 16.28
CA MET A 608 -1.80 -11.41 16.87
C MET A 608 -2.70 -10.87 15.76
N HIS A 609 -4.01 -11.19 15.82
CA HIS A 609 -4.97 -10.87 14.76
C HIS A 609 -5.07 -9.37 14.37
N PHE A 610 -4.77 -8.45 15.30
CA PHE A 610 -4.91 -7.00 15.11
C PHE A 610 -3.65 -6.19 15.43
N LEU A 611 -2.54 -6.85 15.79
CA LEU A 611 -1.29 -6.22 16.22
C LEU A 611 -0.10 -6.88 15.52
N PRO A 612 1.06 -6.20 15.44
CA PRO A 612 2.29 -6.81 14.94
C PRO A 612 2.63 -8.07 15.74
N ALA A 613 3.10 -9.11 15.06
CA ALA A 613 3.55 -10.34 15.68
C ALA A 613 4.64 -10.07 16.75
N VAL A 614 4.53 -10.72 17.89
CA VAL A 614 5.52 -10.59 18.97
C VAL A 614 6.47 -11.77 18.94
N THR A 615 7.76 -11.47 19.02
CA THR A 615 8.83 -12.46 19.06
C THR A 615 9.25 -12.67 20.52
N VAL A 616 9.16 -13.91 21.01
CA VAL A 616 9.53 -14.29 22.38
C VAL A 616 10.66 -15.32 22.31
N GLU A 617 11.68 -15.18 23.16
CA GLU A 617 12.76 -16.15 23.27
C GLU A 617 12.23 -17.55 23.56
N CYS A 618 12.80 -18.57 22.93
CA CYS A 618 12.36 -19.96 23.15
C CYS A 618 12.73 -20.45 24.56
N ASP A 619 11.75 -20.82 25.36
CA ASP A 619 11.91 -21.26 26.76
C ASP A 619 12.83 -22.50 26.88
N VAL A 620 12.82 -23.39 25.87
CA VAL A 620 13.59 -24.63 25.87
C VAL A 620 15.07 -24.40 25.58
N CYS A 621 15.38 -23.71 24.48
CA CYS A 621 16.78 -23.50 24.08
C CYS A 621 17.37 -22.16 24.54
N ARG A 622 16.56 -21.23 25.02
CA ARG A 622 16.98 -19.90 25.45
C ARG A 622 17.87 -19.22 24.38
N GLY A 623 17.32 -19.03 23.20
CA GLY A 623 17.99 -18.41 22.06
C GLY A 623 19.11 -19.23 21.39
N ARG A 624 19.52 -20.39 21.96
CA ARG A 624 20.69 -21.16 21.49
C ARG A 624 20.47 -21.93 20.19
N ARG A 625 19.23 -22.10 19.70
CA ARG A 625 18.85 -22.74 18.43
C ARG A 625 19.07 -24.24 18.33
N PHE A 626 19.94 -24.85 19.14
CA PHE A 626 20.31 -26.27 19.12
C PHE A 626 19.83 -26.98 20.37
N ASN A 627 19.77 -28.32 20.25
CA ASN A 627 19.52 -29.18 21.40
C ASN A 627 20.79 -29.33 22.29
N ARG A 628 20.59 -29.86 23.50
CA ARG A 628 21.63 -29.94 24.52
C ARG A 628 22.85 -30.76 24.04
N GLU A 629 22.60 -31.92 23.41
CA GLU A 629 23.67 -32.83 23.01
C GLU A 629 24.58 -32.21 21.92
N THR A 630 24.01 -31.46 20.98
CA THR A 630 24.80 -30.73 19.96
C THR A 630 25.68 -29.64 20.57
N LEU A 631 25.18 -28.98 21.65
CA LEU A 631 25.93 -27.93 22.35
C LEU A 631 27.07 -28.45 23.25
N GLU A 632 27.13 -29.75 23.50
CA GLU A 632 28.23 -30.36 24.24
C GLU A 632 29.55 -30.38 23.44
N VAL A 633 29.47 -30.48 22.10
CA VAL A 633 30.63 -30.45 21.23
C VAL A 633 31.25 -29.04 21.21
N LYS A 634 32.51 -28.92 21.60
CA LYS A 634 33.19 -27.64 21.75
C LYS A 634 34.56 -27.62 21.04
N HIS A 635 34.90 -26.46 20.49
CA HIS A 635 36.24 -26.11 20.07
C HIS A 635 36.72 -24.91 20.85
N LYS A 636 37.95 -24.93 21.39
CA LYS A 636 38.48 -23.84 22.25
C LYS A 636 37.45 -23.39 23.32
N LYS A 637 36.77 -24.34 23.95
CA LYS A 637 35.70 -24.14 24.95
C LYS A 637 34.38 -23.49 24.43
N LYS A 638 34.23 -23.25 23.15
CA LYS A 638 33.04 -22.66 22.57
C LYS A 638 32.27 -23.68 21.74
N ASN A 639 30.95 -23.74 21.94
CA ASN A 639 30.03 -24.53 21.13
C ASN A 639 29.57 -23.75 19.90
N ILE A 640 28.82 -24.40 18.97
CA ILE A 640 28.38 -23.78 17.73
C ILE A 640 27.42 -22.60 17.95
N SER A 641 26.62 -22.61 19.01
CA SER A 641 25.72 -21.49 19.33
C SER A 641 26.50 -20.27 19.82
N GLU A 642 27.53 -20.48 20.63
CA GLU A 642 28.41 -19.42 21.10
C GLU A 642 29.25 -18.82 19.97
N VAL A 643 29.63 -19.64 18.98
CA VAL A 643 30.28 -19.15 17.75
C VAL A 643 29.36 -18.28 16.93
N LEU A 644 28.07 -18.65 16.82
CA LEU A 644 27.09 -17.80 16.10
C LEU A 644 26.87 -16.44 16.79
N LYS A 645 27.12 -16.32 18.09
CA LYS A 645 27.05 -15.05 18.85
C LYS A 645 28.36 -14.24 18.78
N MET A 646 29.40 -14.78 18.17
CA MET A 646 30.64 -14.02 18.01
C MET A 646 30.50 -12.94 16.93
N PRO A 647 31.03 -11.73 17.17
CA PRO A 647 31.29 -10.77 16.12
C PRO A 647 32.24 -11.35 15.06
N VAL A 648 32.13 -10.89 13.82
CA VAL A 648 32.98 -11.31 12.69
C VAL A 648 34.46 -11.17 13.01
N ALA A 649 34.87 -10.06 13.63
CA ALA A 649 36.28 -9.83 14.02
C ALA A 649 36.79 -10.89 15.02
N GLU A 650 36.03 -11.21 16.06
CA GLU A 650 36.34 -12.23 17.06
C GLU A 650 36.37 -13.63 16.43
N ALA A 651 35.40 -13.92 15.56
CA ALA A 651 35.31 -15.21 14.88
C ALA A 651 36.50 -15.44 13.94
N LYS A 652 37.02 -14.39 13.30
CA LYS A 652 38.24 -14.47 12.46
C LYS A 652 39.44 -14.93 13.27
N GLU A 653 39.67 -14.36 14.46
CA GLU A 653 40.74 -14.77 15.37
C GLU A 653 40.51 -16.19 15.93
N PHE A 654 39.25 -16.52 16.26
CA PHE A 654 38.90 -17.84 16.78
C PHE A 654 39.17 -18.98 15.80
N PHE A 655 38.92 -18.77 14.50
CA PHE A 655 39.16 -19.74 13.43
C PHE A 655 40.49 -19.58 12.74
N ASP A 656 41.46 -18.88 13.36
CA ASP A 656 42.79 -18.72 12.78
C ASP A 656 43.37 -20.06 12.34
N GLY A 657 43.98 -20.10 11.14
CA GLY A 657 44.46 -21.31 10.49
C GLY A 657 43.44 -22.12 9.68
N ILE A 658 42.14 -21.75 9.68
CA ILE A 658 41.11 -22.41 8.87
C ILE A 658 40.71 -21.50 7.69
N TYR A 659 41.51 -21.53 6.62
CA TYR A 659 41.42 -20.58 5.49
C TYR A 659 40.03 -20.48 4.87
N MET A 660 39.29 -21.60 4.75
CA MET A 660 37.93 -21.60 4.17
C MET A 660 36.93 -20.75 4.97
N ILE A 661 37.19 -20.49 6.25
CA ILE A 661 36.38 -19.65 7.12
C ILE A 661 36.95 -18.25 7.19
N THR A 662 38.28 -18.14 7.49
CA THR A 662 38.92 -16.86 7.74
C THR A 662 38.97 -15.95 6.53
N ASP A 663 39.12 -16.46 5.31
CA ASP A 663 39.12 -15.64 4.09
C ASP A 663 37.78 -14.92 3.88
N LYS A 664 36.66 -15.59 4.14
CA LYS A 664 35.33 -14.98 4.05
C LYS A 664 35.10 -13.99 5.18
N LEU A 665 35.54 -14.29 6.41
CA LEU A 665 35.42 -13.37 7.54
C LEU A 665 36.24 -12.10 7.32
N LYS A 666 37.44 -12.24 6.71
CA LYS A 666 38.28 -11.11 6.34
C LYS A 666 37.58 -10.14 5.38
N VAL A 667 36.86 -10.66 4.39
CA VAL A 667 36.08 -9.82 3.46
C VAL A 667 34.99 -9.05 4.20
N LEU A 668 34.27 -9.68 5.13
CA LEU A 668 33.26 -9.00 5.95
C LEU A 668 33.88 -7.90 6.82
N GLU A 669 35.03 -8.12 7.40
CA GLU A 669 35.74 -7.13 8.19
C GLU A 669 36.24 -5.95 7.32
N GLU A 670 36.79 -6.23 6.12
CA GLU A 670 37.29 -5.22 5.18
C GLU A 670 36.18 -4.28 4.67
N VAL A 671 34.93 -4.75 4.59
CA VAL A 671 33.76 -3.91 4.27
C VAL A 671 33.15 -3.22 5.49
N GLY A 672 33.83 -3.29 6.68
CA GLY A 672 33.41 -2.60 7.88
C GLY A 672 32.38 -3.34 8.75
N LEU A 673 32.09 -4.62 8.46
CA LEU A 673 31.07 -5.43 9.19
C LEU A 673 31.69 -6.29 10.31
N GLY A 674 32.87 -5.94 10.80
CA GLY A 674 33.59 -6.68 11.85
C GLY A 674 32.80 -6.80 13.17
N TYR A 675 31.89 -5.88 13.45
CA TYR A 675 31.08 -5.83 14.66
C TYR A 675 29.84 -6.72 14.62
N LEU A 676 29.38 -7.17 13.43
CA LEU A 676 28.18 -8.00 13.30
C LEU A 676 28.39 -9.39 13.88
N GLU A 677 27.39 -9.90 14.61
CA GLU A 677 27.37 -11.29 15.04
C GLU A 677 27.11 -12.22 13.86
N LEU A 678 27.82 -13.34 13.77
CA LEU A 678 27.65 -14.34 12.70
C LEU A 678 26.20 -14.86 12.60
N GLY A 679 25.54 -15.02 13.72
CA GLY A 679 24.17 -15.54 13.84
C GLY A 679 23.09 -14.48 13.97
N GLN A 680 23.41 -13.18 13.82
CA GLN A 680 22.43 -12.10 13.90
C GLN A 680 21.33 -12.32 12.86
N SER A 681 20.08 -12.22 13.26
CA SER A 681 18.97 -12.41 12.33
C SER A 681 18.98 -11.37 11.21
N ALA A 682 18.80 -11.80 9.97
CA ALA A 682 18.71 -10.89 8.82
C ALA A 682 17.54 -9.89 8.93
N THR A 683 16.53 -10.19 9.75
CA THR A 683 15.40 -9.29 10.02
C THR A 683 15.75 -8.14 10.99
N THR A 684 16.96 -8.17 11.59
CA THR A 684 17.48 -7.13 12.49
C THR A 684 18.67 -6.36 11.91
N LEU A 685 19.06 -6.67 10.66
CA LEU A 685 20.10 -6.00 9.90
C LEU A 685 19.59 -4.81 9.15
#